data_ebd3e123c1bd1c2ddb30d5f131ba09a0
#
_entry.id   ebd3e123c1bd1c2ddb30d5f131ba09a0
#
_cell.length_a   1.000
_cell.length_b   1.000
_cell.length_c   1.000
_cell.angle_alpha   90.00
_cell.angle_beta   90.00
_cell.angle_gamma   90.00
#
_symmetry.space_group_name_H-M   'P 1'
#
loop_
_entity.id
_entity.type
_entity.pdbx_description
1 polymer ?
#
loop_
_entity_poly.entity_id
_entity_poly.type
_entity_poly.pdbx_seq_one_letter_code
_entity_poly.pdbx_strand_id
1 'polypeptide(L)'
;MRYKKCKLVCGLMVCALMMTSVTACGTNTIESSTETESMTEANTFAYTDGTEEELVSTTVMAKVDSVDGNKVTLSVGGGMGVAPDGNAPEKPSDSGDDSSAPEKPDDNGSSNGDGNGSAPEKPSDNGSSNGDGNGSAPEKPDDNGDSKGGDSNVPEKPDDSGDSNNASENNGSAPEKPSDDGQGAGESDGNAQQMPGEMTQASALLTINDESVIKVQDSDNNMTDGSLSDITEGTMIQITFDEEGNTTEITVSQGMAGGQPGGQPGGTASGVDSYDAVTEYAEDTEVDGESYSSTGTDENAIFVSNGATATLKNITVDRTSSDSTGGDNSSFYGVGAAVLTTDGTAYVKNADITTNAAGGAGVFAYGDGIVYIADSDISTEKDTSGGIHAAGGGTLYAWDLNVETQGESSAAIRSDRGGGTMVVDGGTYTSNGTGSPAVYCTADIAVNNATLTANGSEAICMEGLNTIHLFDCDITGDMQDLSQNDTTWTIIVYQSMSGDSEVGNSTIQIVGGSLTSKNGGLIYTTNTEANILLSDVDITYSDDSEFFLMCTGNTNERGWGTAGANGSDCTFTADDQDMEGTVIWDSIRDLDFYMTNGSTLTGYFVDDETYAGNGGDGYCSVYISDDSTWTVTGDSEITNLYNEGTIVDVDGKTISIVGTDGTIYVEGTSSYTITVEKYSDSADFSGAVEADSWTNHEVAKPEC
;
A
#
# COMPACT_ATOMS: atom_id res chain seq x y z
N MET A 1 -5.96 -25.13 -42.16
CA MET A 1 -6.36 -26.55 -42.17
C MET A 1 -7.26 -26.76 -40.95
N ARG A 2 -8.49 -27.16 -41.15
CA ARG A 2 -9.49 -27.30 -40.08
C ARG A 2 -9.17 -28.50 -39.18
N TYR A 3 -9.16 -28.34 -37.85
CA TYR A 3 -9.30 -29.46 -36.93
C TYR A 3 -10.58 -29.34 -36.12
N LYS A 4 -11.26 -30.45 -35.99
CA LYS A 4 -12.63 -30.67 -35.51
C LYS A 4 -12.60 -30.76 -33.97
N LYS A 5 -13.54 -30.08 -33.34
CA LYS A 5 -13.93 -30.28 -31.94
C LYS A 5 -14.55 -31.69 -31.77
N CYS A 6 -14.08 -32.44 -30.79
CA CYS A 6 -14.71 -33.66 -30.33
C CYS A 6 -15.40 -33.37 -29.01
N LYS A 7 -16.70 -33.39 -28.98
CA LYS A 7 -17.50 -33.33 -27.75
C LYS A 7 -17.61 -34.73 -27.18
N LEU A 8 -17.19 -34.92 -25.94
CA LEU A 8 -17.48 -36.11 -25.15
C LEU A 8 -18.63 -35.80 -24.20
N VAL A 9 -19.76 -36.47 -24.40
CA VAL A 9 -20.92 -36.43 -23.53
C VAL A 9 -20.73 -37.55 -22.51
N CYS A 10 -20.67 -37.23 -21.21
CA CYS A 10 -20.72 -38.22 -20.15
C CYS A 10 -22.10 -38.20 -19.51
N GLY A 11 -22.83 -39.31 -19.69
CA GLY A 11 -24.20 -39.47 -19.21
C GLY A 11 -24.25 -39.95 -17.76
N LEU A 12 -25.17 -39.39 -17.02
CA LEU A 12 -25.64 -39.88 -15.72
C LEU A 12 -26.11 -41.34 -15.80
N MET A 13 -25.59 -42.20 -14.93
CA MET A 13 -26.13 -43.52 -14.68
C MET A 13 -26.57 -43.65 -13.22
N VAL A 14 -27.86 -43.54 -13.00
CA VAL A 14 -28.53 -43.82 -11.73
C VAL A 14 -28.66 -45.34 -11.59
N CYS A 15 -28.03 -45.95 -10.59
CA CYS A 15 -28.28 -47.34 -10.20
C CYS A 15 -29.11 -47.40 -8.92
N ALA A 16 -30.37 -47.79 -9.07
CA ALA A 16 -31.23 -48.23 -7.97
C ALA A 16 -30.91 -49.69 -7.60
N LEU A 17 -30.54 -49.94 -6.36
CA LEU A 17 -30.38 -51.30 -5.83
C LEU A 17 -31.64 -51.72 -5.06
N MET A 18 -32.29 -52.80 -5.53
CA MET A 18 -33.35 -53.52 -4.83
C MET A 18 -32.73 -54.49 -3.79
N MET A 19 -33.29 -54.49 -2.58
CA MET A 19 -33.08 -55.51 -1.55
C MET A 19 -33.78 -56.79 -1.90
N THR A 20 -33.11 -57.94 -1.79
CA THR A 20 -33.73 -59.23 -1.53
C THR A 20 -32.99 -59.96 -0.43
N SER A 21 -33.71 -60.24 0.63
CA SER A 21 -33.33 -61.05 1.78
C SER A 21 -33.34 -62.55 1.44
N VAL A 22 -32.28 -63.27 1.83
CA VAL A 22 -32.33 -64.72 2.05
C VAL A 22 -31.58 -65.09 3.31
N THR A 23 -32.34 -65.74 4.21
CA THR A 23 -31.90 -66.34 5.48
C THR A 23 -31.29 -67.75 5.21
N ALA A 24 -30.09 -68.03 5.75
CA ALA A 24 -29.72 -69.42 6.10
C ALA A 24 -28.60 -69.45 7.13
N CYS A 25 -28.78 -70.28 8.10
CA CYS A 25 -28.05 -70.61 9.28
C CYS A 25 -26.72 -71.35 9.03
N GLY A 26 -25.70 -71.12 9.88
CA GLY A 26 -24.51 -71.97 9.95
C GLY A 26 -23.36 -71.36 10.73
N THR A 27 -23.17 -71.83 11.94
CA THR A 27 -22.09 -71.55 12.91
C THR A 27 -20.71 -71.90 12.38
N ASN A 28 -19.77 -70.97 12.53
CA ASN A 28 -18.38 -71.26 12.97
C ASN A 28 -17.65 -69.93 13.27
N THR A 29 -17.14 -69.86 14.50
CA THR A 29 -16.29 -68.81 15.04
C THR A 29 -14.91 -68.82 14.37
N ILE A 30 -14.53 -67.68 13.74
CA ILE A 30 -13.16 -67.27 13.52
C ILE A 30 -13.14 -65.75 13.82
N GLU A 31 -12.42 -65.34 14.88
CA GLU A 31 -12.11 -63.94 15.15
C GLU A 31 -11.25 -63.43 14.01
N SER A 32 -11.78 -62.50 13.22
CA SER A 32 -11.05 -61.67 12.34
C SER A 32 -11.34 -60.23 12.72
N SER A 33 -10.31 -59.53 13.21
CA SER A 33 -10.28 -58.11 13.40
C SER A 33 -10.44 -57.45 12.03
N THR A 34 -11.60 -56.98 11.71
CA THR A 34 -11.84 -56.01 10.62
C THR A 34 -11.63 -54.63 11.22
N GLU A 35 -10.49 -54.04 10.97
CA GLU A 35 -10.33 -52.59 10.97
C GLU A 35 -11.29 -52.06 9.89
N THR A 36 -12.29 -51.34 10.33
CA THR A 36 -13.14 -50.56 9.44
C THR A 36 -12.36 -49.27 9.17
N GLU A 37 -11.63 -49.23 8.06
CA GLU A 37 -11.16 -47.95 7.54
C GLU A 37 -12.41 -47.10 7.27
N SER A 38 -12.59 -46.10 8.10
CA SER A 38 -13.51 -44.98 7.84
C SER A 38 -12.89 -44.22 6.66
N MET A 39 -13.47 -44.35 5.47
CA MET A 39 -13.14 -43.46 4.36
C MET A 39 -13.67 -42.08 4.74
N THR A 40 -12.79 -41.20 5.18
CA THR A 40 -13.05 -39.77 5.34
C THR A 40 -13.35 -39.23 3.93
N GLU A 41 -14.43 -38.47 3.76
CA GLU A 41 -14.67 -37.76 2.50
C GLU A 41 -13.54 -36.75 2.29
N ALA A 42 -13.10 -36.55 1.03
CA ALA A 42 -12.04 -35.62 0.71
C ALA A 42 -12.49 -34.17 0.98
N ASN A 43 -11.51 -33.30 1.28
CA ASN A 43 -11.73 -31.86 1.34
C ASN A 43 -12.03 -31.33 -0.06
N THR A 44 -12.94 -30.38 -0.19
CA THR A 44 -13.36 -29.85 -1.50
C THR A 44 -13.33 -28.32 -1.52
N PHE A 45 -12.85 -27.78 -2.62
CA PHE A 45 -12.84 -26.34 -2.91
C PHE A 45 -13.64 -26.10 -4.21
N ALA A 46 -14.49 -25.09 -4.25
CA ALA A 46 -15.27 -24.75 -5.45
C ALA A 46 -15.64 -23.26 -5.46
N TYR A 47 -15.43 -22.59 -6.59
CA TYR A 47 -15.94 -21.24 -6.82
C TYR A 47 -17.47 -21.24 -6.83
N THR A 48 -18.08 -20.22 -6.21
CA THR A 48 -19.55 -20.13 -6.02
C THR A 48 -20.22 -19.23 -7.06
N ASP A 49 -19.49 -18.44 -7.80
CA ASP A 49 -19.98 -17.46 -8.79
C ASP A 49 -20.21 -18.03 -10.21
N GLY A 50 -19.93 -19.31 -10.42
CA GLY A 50 -20.20 -19.99 -11.69
C GLY A 50 -19.13 -19.79 -12.76
N THR A 51 -18.01 -19.19 -12.45
CA THR A 51 -16.81 -19.20 -13.26
C THR A 51 -16.17 -20.60 -13.13
N GLU A 52 -16.27 -21.42 -14.18
CA GLU A 52 -15.47 -22.63 -14.30
C GLU A 52 -14.05 -22.21 -14.76
N GLU A 53 -13.30 -21.54 -13.92
CA GLU A 53 -11.86 -21.41 -14.12
C GLU A 53 -11.21 -22.73 -13.72
N GLU A 54 -10.50 -23.35 -14.65
CA GLU A 54 -9.57 -24.43 -14.33
C GLU A 54 -8.58 -23.86 -13.32
N LEU A 55 -8.43 -24.51 -12.16
CA LEU A 55 -7.38 -24.20 -11.19
C LEU A 55 -6.02 -24.25 -11.91
N VAL A 56 -5.51 -23.08 -12.29
CA VAL A 56 -4.23 -22.96 -13.01
C VAL A 56 -3.06 -22.96 -12.02
N SER A 57 -3.35 -22.77 -10.73
CA SER A 57 -2.37 -22.70 -9.65
C SER A 57 -2.50 -23.87 -8.68
N THR A 58 -1.37 -24.40 -8.23
CA THR A 58 -1.32 -25.40 -7.15
C THR A 58 -1.56 -24.81 -5.78
N THR A 59 -1.67 -23.48 -5.67
CA THR A 59 -1.85 -22.76 -4.43
C THR A 59 -2.77 -21.54 -4.62
N VAL A 60 -3.70 -21.33 -3.70
CA VAL A 60 -4.63 -20.19 -3.69
C VAL A 60 -4.59 -19.50 -2.33
N MET A 61 -4.45 -18.18 -2.33
CA MET A 61 -4.64 -17.34 -1.14
C MET A 61 -6.08 -16.88 -1.08
N ALA A 62 -6.69 -16.96 0.10
CA ALA A 62 -8.07 -16.57 0.28
C ALA A 62 -8.31 -15.99 1.68
N LYS A 63 -9.20 -14.99 1.76
CA LYS A 63 -9.72 -14.46 3.02
C LYS A 63 -10.94 -15.26 3.46
N VAL A 64 -11.03 -15.57 4.72
CA VAL A 64 -12.20 -16.26 5.31
C VAL A 64 -13.31 -15.26 5.56
N ASP A 65 -14.41 -15.35 4.81
CA ASP A 65 -15.57 -14.48 4.99
C ASP A 65 -16.53 -15.00 6.08
N SER A 66 -16.66 -16.32 6.21
CA SER A 66 -17.47 -16.92 7.27
C SER A 66 -17.18 -18.41 7.44
N VAL A 67 -17.43 -18.93 8.65
CA VAL A 67 -17.28 -20.36 8.98
C VAL A 67 -18.60 -20.90 9.50
N ASP A 68 -19.17 -21.92 8.84
CA ASP A 68 -20.39 -22.63 9.27
C ASP A 68 -20.12 -24.14 9.35
N GLY A 69 -19.80 -24.61 10.55
CA GLY A 69 -19.40 -25.99 10.80
C GLY A 69 -18.07 -26.30 10.08
N ASN A 70 -18.08 -27.23 9.12
CA ASN A 70 -16.91 -27.58 8.32
C ASN A 70 -16.88 -26.89 6.94
N LYS A 71 -17.71 -25.85 6.77
CA LYS A 71 -17.76 -25.05 5.54
C LYS A 71 -17.23 -23.67 5.77
N VAL A 72 -16.30 -23.27 4.96
CA VAL A 72 -15.63 -21.97 4.99
C VAL A 72 -15.95 -21.24 3.70
N THR A 73 -16.61 -20.10 3.80
CA THR A 73 -16.83 -19.21 2.65
C THR A 73 -15.62 -18.30 2.52
N LEU A 74 -15.15 -18.13 1.31
CA LEU A 74 -13.88 -17.46 1.01
C LEU A 74 -14.07 -16.39 -0.06
N SER A 75 -13.39 -15.28 0.10
CA SER A 75 -13.05 -14.35 -0.97
C SER A 75 -11.65 -14.68 -1.50
N VAL A 76 -11.58 -15.03 -2.79
CA VAL A 76 -10.34 -15.38 -3.47
C VAL A 76 -9.87 -14.16 -4.25
N GLY A 77 -8.72 -13.61 -3.93
CA GLY A 77 -8.07 -12.55 -4.68
C GLY A 77 -7.65 -13.06 -6.06
N GLY A 78 -7.78 -12.25 -7.12
CA GLY A 78 -7.31 -12.56 -8.47
C GLY A 78 -5.81 -12.91 -8.42
N GLY A 79 -5.49 -14.12 -8.87
CA GLY A 79 -4.30 -14.87 -8.51
C GLY A 79 -2.96 -14.19 -8.72
N MET A 80 -2.18 -14.14 -7.66
CA MET A 80 -0.74 -14.29 -7.80
C MET A 80 -0.46 -15.76 -8.12
N GLY A 81 -0.31 -16.06 -9.40
CA GLY A 81 0.12 -17.38 -9.82
C GLY A 81 1.56 -17.62 -9.40
N VAL A 82 1.77 -18.50 -8.42
CA VAL A 82 3.07 -19.11 -8.23
C VAL A 82 3.38 -19.90 -9.50
N ALA A 83 4.45 -19.53 -10.21
CA ALA A 83 4.90 -20.23 -11.39
C ALA A 83 5.06 -21.73 -11.07
N PRO A 84 4.61 -22.64 -11.94
CA PRO A 84 4.77 -24.07 -11.70
C PRO A 84 6.26 -24.39 -11.66
N ASP A 85 6.69 -25.12 -10.61
CA ASP A 85 8.03 -25.71 -10.49
C ASP A 85 8.40 -26.41 -11.81
N GLY A 86 9.28 -25.77 -12.56
CA GLY A 86 9.76 -26.26 -13.84
C GLY A 86 10.61 -27.51 -13.66
N ASN A 87 9.97 -28.66 -13.69
CA ASN A 87 10.65 -29.90 -14.04
C ASN A 87 11.11 -29.81 -15.49
N ALA A 88 12.39 -29.51 -15.68
CA ALA A 88 13.03 -29.57 -16.98
C ALA A 88 12.75 -30.94 -17.64
N PRO A 89 12.32 -30.98 -18.92
CA PRO A 89 12.08 -32.23 -19.60
C PRO A 89 13.39 -33.01 -19.73
N GLU A 90 13.36 -34.29 -19.34
CA GLU A 90 14.46 -35.23 -19.51
C GLU A 90 14.83 -35.34 -20.98
N LYS A 91 16.11 -35.04 -21.26
CA LYS A 91 16.72 -35.18 -22.57
C LYS A 91 16.68 -36.66 -22.99
N PRO A 92 16.25 -37.02 -24.20
CA PRO A 92 16.20 -38.42 -24.65
C PRO A 92 17.59 -39.05 -24.63
N SER A 93 17.69 -40.25 -24.04
CA SER A 93 18.88 -41.08 -24.03
C SER A 93 19.22 -41.53 -25.45
N ASP A 94 20.33 -41.08 -25.97
CA ASP A 94 20.95 -41.61 -27.17
C ASP A 94 22.05 -42.59 -26.79
N SER A 95 21.89 -43.83 -27.21
CA SER A 95 22.83 -44.90 -27.02
C SER A 95 23.78 -44.96 -28.25
N GLY A 96 25.05 -44.72 -27.99
CA GLY A 96 26.06 -44.88 -29.05
C GLY A 96 27.49 -44.67 -28.56
N ASP A 97 28.17 -45.77 -28.55
CA ASP A 97 29.54 -46.11 -28.24
C ASP A 97 30.68 -45.16 -28.60
N ASP A 98 31.62 -45.15 -27.64
CA ASP A 98 33.08 -45.32 -27.81
C ASP A 98 34.00 -44.10 -28.05
N SER A 99 34.97 -44.07 -27.11
CA SER A 99 36.38 -43.70 -27.19
C SER A 99 36.89 -42.33 -26.74
N SER A 100 37.66 -42.43 -25.69
CA SER A 100 38.95 -41.75 -25.40
C SER A 100 38.89 -40.35 -24.75
N ALA A 101 39.01 -40.37 -23.42
CA ALA A 101 39.48 -39.25 -22.61
C ALA A 101 41.02 -39.12 -22.67
N PRO A 102 41.59 -37.93 -22.67
CA PRO A 102 42.98 -37.73 -22.26
C PRO A 102 43.07 -37.33 -20.79
N GLU A 103 44.07 -37.93 -20.14
CA GLU A 103 44.42 -37.87 -18.72
C GLU A 103 44.88 -36.46 -18.28
N LYS A 104 44.53 -36.15 -17.03
CA LYS A 104 45.02 -35.00 -16.27
C LYS A 104 46.36 -35.36 -15.62
N PRO A 105 47.39 -34.51 -15.61
CA PRO A 105 48.61 -34.83 -14.91
C PRO A 105 48.49 -34.62 -13.39
N ASP A 106 48.95 -35.64 -12.66
CA ASP A 106 49.20 -35.62 -11.21
C ASP A 106 50.38 -34.70 -10.91
N ASP A 107 50.24 -33.87 -9.88
CA ASP A 107 51.42 -33.33 -9.22
C ASP A 107 51.37 -33.61 -7.72
N ASN A 108 52.36 -34.39 -7.32
CA ASN A 108 52.58 -34.92 -5.98
C ASN A 108 53.75 -34.12 -5.36
N GLY A 109 53.53 -33.45 -4.28
CA GLY A 109 54.57 -32.68 -3.60
C GLY A 109 54.30 -32.45 -2.12
N SER A 110 54.70 -33.41 -1.32
CA SER A 110 54.78 -33.35 0.14
C SER A 110 55.85 -32.36 0.61
N SER A 111 55.57 -31.51 1.60
CA SER A 111 56.52 -31.23 2.69
C SER A 111 55.88 -30.45 3.85
N ASN A 112 56.15 -30.95 5.04
CA ASN A 112 55.83 -30.48 6.38
C ASN A 112 56.41 -29.07 6.68
N GLY A 113 55.69 -28.33 7.54
CA GLY A 113 56.23 -27.12 8.17
C GLY A 113 55.28 -26.58 9.26
N ASP A 114 55.59 -26.96 10.50
CA ASP A 114 55.00 -26.43 11.73
C ASP A 114 55.22 -24.92 11.84
N GLY A 115 54.20 -24.17 12.22
CA GLY A 115 54.30 -22.72 12.49
C GLY A 115 53.11 -22.19 13.29
N ASN A 116 53.24 -22.32 14.60
CA ASN A 116 52.39 -21.71 15.61
C ASN A 116 52.40 -20.19 15.52
N GLY A 117 51.25 -19.53 15.44
CA GLY A 117 51.14 -18.08 15.42
C GLY A 117 49.79 -17.62 15.92
N SER A 118 49.78 -17.20 17.17
CA SER A 118 48.67 -16.75 17.97
C SER A 118 48.01 -15.50 17.41
N ALA A 119 46.68 -15.41 17.52
CA ALA A 119 45.87 -14.20 17.31
C ALA A 119 46.19 -13.13 18.36
N PRO A 120 46.14 -11.84 18.01
CA PRO A 120 46.29 -10.78 18.98
C PRO A 120 44.94 -10.48 19.69
N GLU A 121 45.06 -10.37 21.01
CA GLU A 121 43.98 -10.04 21.93
C GLU A 121 43.57 -8.58 21.86
N LYS A 122 42.29 -8.34 22.09
CA LYS A 122 41.61 -7.08 22.30
C LYS A 122 42.06 -6.46 23.66
N PRO A 123 42.40 -5.16 23.73
CA PRO A 123 42.71 -4.55 25.04
C PRO A 123 41.42 -4.22 25.82
N SER A 124 41.38 -4.73 27.03
CA SER A 124 40.44 -4.30 28.07
C SER A 124 40.94 -3.03 28.72
N ASP A 125 40.05 -2.04 28.78
CA ASP A 125 40.34 -0.78 29.50
C ASP A 125 39.64 -0.82 30.86
N ASN A 126 40.46 -0.71 31.90
CA ASN A 126 40.00 -0.48 33.26
C ASN A 126 40.98 0.48 33.92
N GLY A 127 40.52 1.67 34.31
CA GLY A 127 41.36 2.62 35.01
C GLY A 127 40.71 3.96 35.34
N SER A 128 40.12 4.00 36.50
CA SER A 128 39.72 5.21 37.22
C SER A 128 40.90 6.16 37.51
N SER A 129 40.73 7.48 37.35
CA SER A 129 41.10 8.44 38.42
C SER A 129 40.90 9.92 38.02
N ASN A 130 40.43 10.66 38.96
CA ASN A 130 40.17 12.10 39.10
C ASN A 130 41.28 13.03 38.60
N GLY A 131 40.85 14.20 38.11
CA GLY A 131 41.72 15.37 37.91
C GLY A 131 40.97 16.60 37.47
N ASP A 132 40.77 17.53 38.43
CA ASP A 132 40.27 18.90 38.24
C ASP A 132 41.14 19.71 37.28
N GLY A 133 40.51 20.51 36.41
CA GLY A 133 41.24 21.43 35.54
C GLY A 133 40.35 22.44 34.84
N ASN A 134 40.14 23.55 35.48
CA ASN A 134 39.56 24.81 35.02
C ASN A 134 40.20 25.32 33.72
N GLY A 135 39.41 25.68 32.72
CA GLY A 135 39.89 26.28 31.46
C GLY A 135 38.77 26.94 30.66
N SER A 136 38.76 28.24 30.71
CA SER A 136 37.83 29.22 30.15
C SER A 136 37.56 29.07 28.64
N ALA A 137 36.33 29.34 28.24
CA ALA A 137 35.91 29.60 26.89
C ALA A 137 36.51 30.88 26.30
N PRO A 138 36.79 30.94 25.01
CA PRO A 138 37.13 32.21 24.35
C PRO A 138 35.88 32.98 23.93
N GLU A 139 35.95 34.29 24.17
CA GLU A 139 34.93 35.28 23.89
C GLU A 139 34.77 35.58 22.39
N LYS A 140 33.55 35.96 22.02
CA LYS A 140 33.16 36.58 20.76
C LYS A 140 33.78 37.99 20.62
N PRO A 141 34.22 38.41 19.45
CA PRO A 141 34.57 39.82 19.27
C PRO A 141 33.33 40.69 19.02
N ASP A 142 33.21 41.72 19.79
CA ASP A 142 32.35 42.89 19.57
C ASP A 142 32.86 43.68 18.37
N ASP A 143 31.95 44.08 17.48
CA ASP A 143 32.26 45.18 16.56
C ASP A 143 31.21 46.28 16.69
N ASN A 144 31.72 47.42 17.17
CA ASN A 144 31.07 48.71 17.24
C ASN A 144 31.48 49.54 16.04
N GLY A 145 30.54 50.12 15.33
CA GLY A 145 30.89 51.06 14.26
C GLY A 145 29.72 51.79 13.65
N ASP A 146 29.46 52.88 14.19
CA ASP A 146 28.53 53.99 13.92
C ASP A 146 28.48 54.52 12.47
N SER A 147 27.26 55.02 12.11
CA SER A 147 26.96 56.28 11.46
C SER A 147 26.38 56.36 10.04
N LYS A 148 25.15 56.88 10.03
CA LYS A 148 24.57 57.90 9.12
C LYS A 148 24.12 57.46 7.71
N GLY A 149 22.84 57.45 7.43
CA GLY A 149 22.02 58.64 7.12
C GLY A 149 21.55 58.63 5.68
N GLY A 150 20.29 58.82 5.42
CA GLY A 150 19.81 59.33 4.15
C GLY A 150 18.60 58.64 3.53
N ASP A 151 17.45 59.10 3.93
CA ASP A 151 16.30 59.61 3.15
C ASP A 151 15.63 58.76 2.05
N SER A 152 14.35 58.49 2.39
CA SER A 152 13.12 58.76 1.62
C SER A 152 12.92 58.10 0.21
N ASN A 153 11.92 57.24 0.12
CA ASN A 153 10.65 57.57 -0.55
C ASN A 153 9.70 56.35 -0.55
N VAL A 154 8.56 56.58 0.13
CA VAL A 154 7.34 55.79 -0.02
C VAL A 154 6.53 56.45 -1.16
N PRO A 155 5.93 55.71 -2.10
CA PRO A 155 4.80 56.23 -2.86
C PRO A 155 3.48 55.73 -2.29
N GLU A 156 2.59 56.69 -2.10
CA GLU A 156 1.24 56.61 -1.62
C GLU A 156 0.31 55.86 -2.61
N LYS A 157 -0.72 55.27 -2.02
CA LYS A 157 -1.94 54.73 -2.60
C LYS A 157 -2.87 55.86 -3.08
N PRO A 158 -3.54 55.78 -4.22
CA PRO A 158 -4.63 56.66 -4.51
C PRO A 158 -5.97 56.08 -4.05
N ASP A 159 -6.65 56.88 -3.23
CA ASP A 159 -8.11 56.79 -3.03
C ASP A 159 -8.84 57.18 -4.31
N ASP A 160 -9.92 56.49 -4.62
CA ASP A 160 -11.02 57.15 -5.35
C ASP A 160 -12.37 56.62 -4.93
N SER A 161 -13.18 57.57 -4.56
CA SER A 161 -14.57 57.52 -4.22
C SER A 161 -15.41 57.83 -5.47
N GLY A 162 -16.51 57.14 -5.66
CA GLY A 162 -17.48 57.55 -6.71
C GLY A 162 -18.72 56.69 -6.82
N ASP A 163 -19.70 57.12 -6.14
CA ASP A 163 -21.14 56.87 -6.11
C ASP A 163 -21.82 56.62 -7.47
N SER A 164 -22.85 55.76 -7.52
CA SER A 164 -24.21 56.02 -7.94
C SER A 164 -24.98 54.84 -8.54
N ASN A 165 -25.97 54.38 -7.79
CA ASN A 165 -27.35 54.01 -8.18
C ASN A 165 -27.66 53.49 -9.60
N ASN A 166 -28.24 52.30 -9.73
CA ASN A 166 -29.65 52.23 -10.12
C ASN A 166 -30.27 50.84 -9.89
N ALA A 167 -31.45 50.86 -9.30
CA ALA A 167 -32.34 49.75 -9.08
C ALA A 167 -33.04 49.32 -10.38
N SER A 168 -33.29 48.03 -10.54
CA SER A 168 -34.50 47.56 -11.19
C SER A 168 -34.85 46.15 -10.74
N GLU A 169 -35.98 46.06 -10.10
CA GLU A 169 -36.71 44.86 -9.75
C GLU A 169 -37.07 44.06 -10.99
N ASN A 170 -36.96 42.74 -10.96
CA ASN A 170 -37.97 41.92 -11.56
C ASN A 170 -38.09 40.52 -10.92
N ASN A 171 -39.31 40.28 -10.55
CA ASN A 171 -39.93 39.15 -9.90
C ASN A 171 -40.04 37.99 -10.89
N GLY A 172 -39.74 36.75 -10.45
CA GLY A 172 -39.95 35.56 -11.26
C GLY A 172 -39.85 34.28 -10.46
N SER A 173 -40.98 33.73 -10.15
CA SER A 173 -41.36 32.58 -9.36
C SER A 173 -40.60 31.30 -9.66
N ALA A 174 -40.36 30.51 -8.60
CA ALA A 174 -39.97 29.11 -8.61
C ALA A 174 -41.01 28.21 -9.32
N PRO A 175 -40.61 27.15 -9.99
CA PRO A 175 -41.49 26.06 -10.35
C PRO A 175 -41.45 24.93 -9.32
N GLU A 176 -42.65 24.45 -9.03
CA GLU A 176 -42.97 23.37 -8.12
C GLU A 176 -42.54 22.00 -8.63
N LYS A 177 -42.26 21.11 -7.64
CA LYS A 177 -42.03 19.68 -7.70
C LYS A 177 -43.28 18.94 -8.26
N PRO A 178 -43.15 17.97 -9.18
CA PRO A 178 -44.24 17.06 -9.46
C PRO A 178 -44.15 15.81 -8.59
N SER A 179 -45.29 15.47 -8.02
CA SER A 179 -45.61 14.28 -7.26
C SER A 179 -45.75 13.03 -8.16
N ASP A 180 -45.42 11.91 -7.52
CA ASP A 180 -45.64 10.51 -7.76
C ASP A 180 -46.98 10.13 -8.45
N ASP A 181 -46.89 9.17 -9.37
CA ASP A 181 -47.74 7.97 -9.48
C ASP A 181 -47.64 7.31 -10.86
N GLY A 182 -47.48 5.98 -10.87
CA GLY A 182 -48.07 5.12 -11.88
C GLY A 182 -47.19 4.21 -12.74
N GLN A 183 -47.22 2.99 -12.39
CA GLN A 183 -46.90 1.73 -13.08
C GLN A 183 -46.94 1.76 -14.63
N GLY A 184 -45.98 1.02 -15.24
CA GLY A 184 -46.08 0.57 -16.61
C GLY A 184 -44.86 -0.17 -17.08
N ALA A 185 -44.99 -1.50 -17.18
CA ALA A 185 -44.02 -2.43 -17.78
C ALA A 185 -43.78 -2.09 -19.28
N GLY A 186 -42.54 -2.20 -19.72
CA GLY A 186 -42.18 -2.12 -21.11
C GLY A 186 -40.76 -2.58 -21.33
N GLU A 187 -40.59 -3.80 -21.81
CA GLU A 187 -39.36 -4.32 -22.36
C GLU A 187 -38.82 -3.44 -23.48
N SER A 188 -37.58 -3.06 -23.44
CA SER A 188 -36.83 -2.69 -24.65
C SER A 188 -35.35 -3.05 -24.48
N ASP A 189 -34.89 -3.94 -25.34
CA ASP A 189 -33.51 -4.23 -25.65
C ASP A 189 -32.71 -2.93 -25.85
N GLY A 190 -31.65 -2.75 -25.10
CA GLY A 190 -30.70 -1.67 -25.26
C GLY A 190 -29.35 -2.12 -24.74
N ASN A 191 -28.49 -2.43 -25.68
CA ASN A 191 -27.07 -2.71 -25.57
C ASN A 191 -26.42 -1.71 -24.59
N ALA A 192 -26.15 -2.12 -23.37
CA ALA A 192 -25.28 -1.42 -22.46
C ALA A 192 -23.85 -1.89 -22.79
N GLN A 193 -23.03 -0.97 -23.25
CA GLN A 193 -21.59 -1.15 -23.29
C GLN A 193 -21.13 -1.39 -21.86
N GLN A 194 -20.57 -2.55 -21.65
CA GLN A 194 -19.84 -2.93 -20.43
C GLN A 194 -18.64 -1.99 -20.34
N MET A 195 -18.55 -1.29 -19.24
CA MET A 195 -17.32 -0.66 -18.80
C MET A 195 -16.27 -1.73 -18.53
N PRO A 196 -14.98 -1.51 -18.78
CA PRO A 196 -13.94 -2.49 -18.48
C PRO A 196 -13.74 -2.55 -16.96
N GLY A 197 -13.97 -3.74 -16.41
CA GLY A 197 -13.29 -4.35 -15.32
C GLY A 197 -13.42 -3.80 -13.92
N GLU A 198 -14.59 -3.99 -13.25
CA GLU A 198 -14.55 -4.43 -11.86
C GLU A 198 -13.93 -5.83 -11.87
N MET A 199 -12.73 -5.99 -11.29
CA MET A 199 -12.24 -7.32 -10.93
C MET A 199 -13.15 -7.84 -9.82
N THR A 200 -14.07 -8.71 -10.18
CA THR A 200 -14.92 -9.42 -9.24
C THR A 200 -14.03 -10.34 -8.40
N GLN A 201 -13.91 -10.07 -7.11
CA GLN A 201 -13.42 -11.07 -6.16
C GLN A 201 -14.22 -12.34 -6.36
N ALA A 202 -13.54 -13.43 -6.67
CA ALA A 202 -14.21 -14.71 -6.84
C ALA A 202 -14.57 -15.26 -5.48
N SER A 203 -15.85 -15.54 -5.23
CA SER A 203 -16.28 -16.22 -4.02
C SER A 203 -16.13 -17.72 -4.15
N ALA A 204 -15.54 -18.37 -3.13
CA ALA A 204 -15.35 -19.81 -3.10
C ALA A 204 -15.91 -20.43 -1.82
N LEU A 205 -16.21 -21.73 -1.89
CA LEU A 205 -16.61 -22.56 -0.75
C LEU A 205 -15.60 -23.68 -0.56
N LEU A 206 -14.93 -23.68 0.60
CA LEU A 206 -14.05 -24.76 1.04
C LEU A 206 -14.82 -25.64 2.03
N THR A 207 -14.88 -26.95 1.81
CA THR A 207 -15.45 -27.92 2.75
C THR A 207 -14.33 -28.77 3.32
N ILE A 208 -14.12 -28.74 4.62
CA ILE A 208 -13.05 -29.42 5.34
C ILE A 208 -13.64 -30.66 6.03
N ASN A 209 -13.34 -31.83 5.50
CA ASN A 209 -13.76 -33.12 6.07
C ASN A 209 -12.62 -33.81 6.81
N ASP A 210 -11.39 -33.45 6.50
CA ASP A 210 -10.18 -33.93 7.16
C ASP A 210 -9.35 -32.73 7.64
N GLU A 211 -9.34 -32.49 8.95
CA GLU A 211 -8.60 -31.38 9.58
C GLU A 211 -7.08 -31.65 9.64
N SER A 212 -6.60 -32.85 9.31
CA SER A 212 -5.17 -33.18 9.34
C SER A 212 -4.34 -32.38 8.30
N VAL A 213 -5.02 -31.76 7.32
CA VAL A 213 -4.41 -30.89 6.32
C VAL A 213 -4.21 -29.44 6.83
N ILE A 214 -4.79 -29.09 7.99
CA ILE A 214 -4.69 -27.73 8.54
C ILE A 214 -3.34 -27.59 9.25
N LYS A 215 -2.60 -26.58 8.88
CA LYS A 215 -1.36 -26.14 9.50
C LYS A 215 -1.52 -24.71 9.98
N VAL A 216 -0.91 -24.41 11.12
CA VAL A 216 -0.82 -23.07 11.66
C VAL A 216 0.65 -22.66 11.62
N GLN A 217 0.91 -21.55 10.92
CA GLN A 217 2.23 -20.94 10.84
C GLN A 217 2.33 -19.86 11.91
N ASP A 218 3.35 -19.98 12.78
CA ASP A 218 3.63 -18.97 13.81
C ASP A 218 4.50 -17.83 13.26
N SER A 219 4.70 -16.78 14.05
CA SER A 219 5.51 -15.61 13.70
C SER A 219 6.98 -15.92 13.39
N ASP A 220 7.47 -17.11 13.76
CA ASP A 220 8.83 -17.56 13.49
C ASP A 220 8.89 -18.54 12.30
N ASN A 221 7.81 -18.57 11.47
CA ASN A 221 7.62 -19.49 10.34
C ASN A 221 7.62 -20.99 10.70
N ASN A 222 7.39 -21.35 11.96
CA ASN A 222 7.27 -22.75 12.33
C ASN A 222 5.84 -23.25 12.07
N MET A 223 5.72 -24.37 11.36
CA MET A 223 4.44 -25.00 11.08
C MET A 223 4.07 -25.98 12.20
N THR A 224 2.86 -25.85 12.71
CA THR A 224 2.26 -26.77 13.69
C THR A 224 0.94 -27.32 13.17
N ASP A 225 0.51 -28.49 13.67
CA ASP A 225 -0.79 -29.04 13.30
C ASP A 225 -1.89 -28.14 13.87
N GLY A 226 -2.80 -27.69 12.98
CA GLY A 226 -3.95 -26.87 13.31
C GLY A 226 -5.26 -27.67 13.33
N SER A 227 -6.36 -26.95 13.54
CA SER A 227 -7.73 -27.45 13.56
C SER A 227 -8.68 -26.44 12.93
N LEU A 228 -9.93 -26.84 12.69
CA LEU A 228 -10.93 -25.93 12.13
C LEU A 228 -11.18 -24.69 13.03
N SER A 229 -10.91 -24.79 14.33
CA SER A 229 -11.04 -23.65 15.25
C SER A 229 -9.97 -22.57 15.06
N ASP A 230 -8.92 -22.86 14.31
CA ASP A 230 -7.88 -21.90 13.96
C ASP A 230 -8.23 -21.10 12.70
N ILE A 231 -9.27 -21.52 11.97
CA ILE A 231 -9.82 -20.81 10.80
C ILE A 231 -11.00 -19.96 11.28
N THR A 232 -10.79 -18.64 11.33
CA THR A 232 -11.81 -17.68 11.80
C THR A 232 -12.11 -16.65 10.71
N GLU A 233 -13.26 -15.99 10.80
CA GLU A 233 -13.62 -14.89 9.89
C GLU A 233 -12.55 -13.80 9.89
N GLY A 234 -12.18 -13.31 8.72
CA GLY A 234 -11.11 -12.34 8.52
C GLY A 234 -9.71 -12.95 8.38
N THR A 235 -9.52 -14.24 8.69
CA THR A 235 -8.20 -14.89 8.58
C THR A 235 -7.82 -15.12 7.13
N MET A 236 -6.56 -14.82 6.77
CA MET A 236 -5.98 -15.21 5.49
C MET A 236 -5.49 -16.66 5.57
N ILE A 237 -5.88 -17.47 4.57
CA ILE A 237 -5.45 -18.86 4.47
C ILE A 237 -4.86 -19.13 3.10
N GLN A 238 -3.82 -19.95 3.08
CA GLN A 238 -3.25 -20.49 1.86
C GLN A 238 -3.74 -21.92 1.67
N ILE A 239 -4.28 -22.23 0.50
CA ILE A 239 -4.83 -23.54 0.18
C ILE A 239 -3.98 -24.17 -0.93
N THR A 240 -3.37 -25.32 -0.67
CA THR A 240 -2.56 -26.05 -1.64
C THR A 240 -3.34 -27.24 -2.20
N PHE A 241 -3.22 -27.46 -3.49
CA PHE A 241 -3.93 -28.54 -4.23
C PHE A 241 -2.94 -29.50 -4.85
N ASP A 242 -3.39 -30.74 -5.05
CA ASP A 242 -2.70 -31.74 -5.88
C ASP A 242 -3.05 -31.58 -7.38
N GLU A 243 -2.43 -32.41 -8.23
CA GLU A 243 -2.69 -32.42 -9.69
C GLU A 243 -4.14 -32.79 -10.04
N GLU A 244 -4.89 -33.40 -9.13
CA GLU A 244 -6.29 -33.74 -9.27
C GLU A 244 -7.24 -32.66 -8.71
N GLY A 245 -6.72 -31.57 -8.12
CA GLY A 245 -7.48 -30.45 -7.54
C GLY A 245 -8.02 -30.72 -6.13
N ASN A 246 -7.50 -31.73 -5.42
CA ASN A 246 -7.88 -31.97 -4.02
C ASN A 246 -7.03 -31.08 -3.09
N THR A 247 -7.64 -30.49 -2.07
CA THR A 247 -6.93 -29.74 -1.04
C THR A 247 -6.01 -30.65 -0.23
N THR A 248 -4.72 -30.40 -0.29
CA THR A 248 -3.67 -31.18 0.39
C THR A 248 -3.13 -30.50 1.65
N GLU A 249 -3.18 -29.17 1.70
CA GLU A 249 -2.77 -28.38 2.85
C GLU A 249 -3.56 -27.08 2.92
N ILE A 250 -3.88 -26.66 4.15
CA ILE A 250 -4.48 -25.37 4.45
C ILE A 250 -3.58 -24.72 5.49
N THR A 251 -2.80 -23.74 5.09
CA THR A 251 -1.95 -22.98 6.00
C THR A 251 -2.73 -21.78 6.52
N VAL A 252 -2.90 -21.73 7.84
CA VAL A 252 -3.45 -20.59 8.56
C VAL A 252 -2.27 -19.79 9.07
N SER A 253 -2.07 -18.61 8.54
CA SER A 253 -1.05 -17.69 9.05
C SER A 253 -1.59 -17.01 10.30
N GLN A 254 -1.09 -17.39 11.47
CA GLN A 254 -1.33 -16.61 12.69
C GLN A 254 -0.42 -15.39 12.63
N GLY A 255 -0.96 -14.28 12.06
CA GLY A 255 -0.41 -12.95 12.14
C GLY A 255 1.12 -12.86 11.97
N MET A 256 1.62 -12.76 10.74
CA MET A 256 2.77 -11.90 10.54
C MET A 256 2.24 -10.48 10.74
N ALA A 257 2.29 -9.99 11.98
CA ALA A 257 2.23 -8.57 12.24
C ALA A 257 3.42 -7.98 11.48
N GLY A 258 3.15 -7.40 10.31
CA GLY A 258 4.13 -6.62 9.57
C GLY A 258 4.56 -5.50 10.50
N GLY A 259 5.78 -5.63 11.03
CA GLY A 259 6.35 -4.57 11.83
C GLY A 259 6.44 -3.34 10.96
N GLN A 260 5.72 -2.29 11.32
CA GLN A 260 6.08 -0.95 10.90
C GLN A 260 7.57 -0.72 11.19
N PRO A 261 8.28 0.13 10.45
CA PRO A 261 9.66 0.45 10.71
C PRO A 261 9.82 0.93 12.16
N GLY A 262 10.40 0.09 13.03
CA GLY A 262 10.71 0.43 14.41
C GLY A 262 9.82 -0.15 15.52
N GLY A 263 8.69 -0.81 15.21
CA GLY A 263 7.83 -1.43 16.24
C GLY A 263 8.36 -2.76 16.75
N GLN A 264 8.45 -2.95 18.08
CA GLN A 264 8.61 -4.27 18.70
C GLN A 264 7.44 -5.19 18.29
N PRO A 265 7.62 -6.53 18.18
CA PRO A 265 6.54 -7.45 17.86
C PRO A 265 5.42 -7.29 18.91
N GLY A 266 4.36 -6.59 18.55
CA GLY A 266 3.16 -6.45 19.37
C GLY A 266 2.32 -7.73 19.29
N GLY A 267 1.72 -8.14 20.39
CA GLY A 267 0.81 -9.28 20.42
C GLY A 267 -0.40 -9.06 19.49
N THR A 268 -0.96 -10.16 19.00
CA THR A 268 -2.19 -10.18 18.19
C THR A 268 -3.29 -9.37 18.87
N ALA A 269 -3.76 -8.30 18.22
CA ALA A 269 -4.90 -7.53 18.71
C ALA A 269 -6.14 -8.44 18.73
N SER A 270 -6.67 -8.69 19.92
CA SER A 270 -7.82 -9.57 20.13
C SER A 270 -9.16 -8.84 20.00
N GLY A 271 -9.18 -7.62 19.42
CA GLY A 271 -10.32 -6.74 19.43
C GLY A 271 -10.49 -6.01 20.79
N VAL A 272 -11.34 -5.02 20.83
CA VAL A 272 -11.62 -4.21 22.03
C VAL A 272 -13.08 -4.40 22.41
N ASP A 273 -13.31 -5.05 23.57
CA ASP A 273 -14.67 -5.29 24.09
C ASP A 273 -15.30 -4.02 24.69
N SER A 274 -14.49 -3.07 25.16
CA SER A 274 -14.93 -1.80 25.76
C SER A 274 -13.80 -0.78 25.80
N TYR A 275 -14.15 0.49 25.83
CA TYR A 275 -13.21 1.58 25.97
C TYR A 275 -13.28 2.19 27.38
N ASP A 276 -12.12 2.49 27.96
CA ASP A 276 -12.04 3.33 29.16
C ASP A 276 -11.91 4.79 28.73
N ALA A 277 -12.77 5.67 29.23
CA ALA A 277 -12.77 7.07 28.88
C ALA A 277 -13.09 7.96 30.11
N VAL A 278 -12.43 9.12 30.19
CA VAL A 278 -12.73 10.14 31.22
C VAL A 278 -14.13 10.68 31.03
N THR A 279 -14.49 10.95 29.77
CA THR A 279 -15.80 11.49 29.42
C THR A 279 -16.37 10.70 28.24
N GLU A 280 -17.52 10.07 28.46
CA GLU A 280 -18.29 9.41 27.39
C GLU A 280 -19.53 10.24 27.07
N TYR A 281 -19.77 10.47 25.78
CA TYR A 281 -20.96 11.07 25.22
C TYR A 281 -21.77 9.98 24.48
N ALA A 282 -22.68 9.36 25.21
CA ALA A 282 -23.60 8.35 24.72
C ALA A 282 -25.02 8.91 24.44
N GLU A 283 -25.22 10.23 24.56
CA GLU A 283 -26.42 10.99 24.25
C GLU A 283 -26.03 12.32 23.59
N ASP A 284 -26.90 12.86 22.74
CA ASP A 284 -26.66 14.13 22.03
C ASP A 284 -26.24 15.26 23.00
N THR A 285 -25.11 15.88 22.72
CA THR A 285 -24.50 16.85 23.63
C THR A 285 -23.88 18.01 22.85
N GLU A 286 -23.98 19.21 23.41
CA GLU A 286 -23.25 20.40 22.93
C GLU A 286 -22.41 20.97 24.08
N VAL A 287 -21.10 21.19 23.83
CA VAL A 287 -20.15 21.75 24.79
C VAL A 287 -19.41 22.91 24.16
N ASP A 288 -19.14 23.94 24.94
CA ASP A 288 -18.43 25.13 24.50
C ASP A 288 -17.49 25.62 25.62
N GLY A 289 -16.16 25.60 25.35
CA GLY A 289 -15.15 26.10 26.27
C GLY A 289 -14.75 25.15 27.42
N GLU A 290 -15.05 23.86 27.30
CA GLU A 290 -14.68 22.85 28.30
C GLU A 290 -13.23 22.37 28.13
N SER A 291 -12.68 21.86 29.23
CA SER A 291 -11.33 21.26 29.24
C SER A 291 -11.39 19.84 29.77
N TYR A 292 -10.70 18.93 29.05
CA TYR A 292 -10.63 17.50 29.36
C TYR A 292 -9.19 17.12 29.65
N SER A 293 -8.97 16.29 30.65
CA SER A 293 -7.67 15.74 30.99
C SER A 293 -7.79 14.27 31.29
N SER A 294 -7.02 13.44 30.61
CA SER A 294 -6.94 12.00 30.79
C SER A 294 -5.51 11.61 31.17
N THR A 295 -5.36 10.79 32.22
CA THR A 295 -4.06 10.33 32.71
C THR A 295 -4.01 8.82 32.96
N GLY A 296 -5.10 8.10 32.67
CA GLY A 296 -5.16 6.65 32.82
C GLY A 296 -4.35 5.91 31.75
N THR A 297 -4.02 4.66 32.03
CA THR A 297 -3.40 3.76 31.05
C THR A 297 -4.43 3.42 29.98
N ASP A 298 -4.08 3.65 28.71
CA ASP A 298 -4.91 3.34 27.54
C ASP A 298 -6.34 3.93 27.58
N GLU A 299 -6.50 5.03 28.33
CA GLU A 299 -7.75 5.73 28.58
C GLU A 299 -7.96 6.85 27.54
N ASN A 300 -9.12 6.91 26.91
CA ASN A 300 -9.52 8.01 26.04
C ASN A 300 -9.92 9.25 26.88
N ALA A 301 -9.63 10.47 26.40
CA ALA A 301 -10.10 11.65 27.11
C ALA A 301 -11.58 11.95 26.84
N ILE A 302 -12.00 11.78 25.56
CA ILE A 302 -13.37 11.90 25.09
C ILE A 302 -13.72 10.67 24.25
N PHE A 303 -14.87 10.07 24.52
CA PHE A 303 -15.43 8.98 23.76
C PHE A 303 -16.86 9.28 23.33
N VAL A 304 -17.16 9.23 22.03
CA VAL A 304 -18.50 9.43 21.46
C VAL A 304 -19.01 8.10 20.95
N SER A 305 -20.14 7.65 21.51
CA SER A 305 -20.68 6.30 21.34
C SER A 305 -22.19 6.27 21.24
N ASN A 306 -22.76 5.09 21.04
CA ASN A 306 -24.20 4.79 21.11
C ASN A 306 -25.07 5.65 20.18
N GLY A 307 -24.55 6.00 18.98
CA GLY A 307 -25.26 6.80 17.99
C GLY A 307 -25.41 8.29 18.38
N ALA A 308 -24.72 8.74 19.42
CA ALA A 308 -24.83 10.12 19.90
C ALA A 308 -24.18 11.12 18.94
N THR A 309 -24.70 12.35 18.93
CA THR A 309 -24.09 13.50 18.29
C THR A 309 -23.47 14.41 19.34
N ALA A 310 -22.13 14.52 19.34
CA ALA A 310 -21.39 15.41 20.20
C ALA A 310 -20.87 16.64 19.42
N THR A 311 -21.28 17.85 19.83
CA THR A 311 -20.77 19.11 19.27
C THR A 311 -19.81 19.74 20.29
N LEU A 312 -18.51 19.75 19.96
CA LEU A 312 -17.42 20.11 20.85
C LEU A 312 -16.73 21.38 20.31
N LYS A 313 -16.98 22.54 20.95
CA LYS A 313 -16.45 23.83 20.51
C LYS A 313 -15.50 24.43 21.52
N ASN A 314 -14.42 25.04 21.03
CA ASN A 314 -13.44 25.77 21.86
C ASN A 314 -12.93 24.91 23.03
N ILE A 315 -12.75 23.62 22.79
CA ILE A 315 -12.30 22.66 23.82
C ILE A 315 -10.80 22.60 23.92
N THR A 316 -10.30 22.24 25.10
CA THR A 316 -8.90 21.87 25.31
C THR A 316 -8.87 20.42 25.78
N VAL A 317 -8.03 19.57 25.15
CA VAL A 317 -7.86 18.17 25.53
C VAL A 317 -6.38 17.92 25.84
N ASP A 318 -6.08 17.45 27.04
CA ASP A 318 -4.75 17.05 27.48
C ASP A 318 -4.76 15.55 27.85
N ARG A 319 -4.17 14.73 26.98
CA ARG A 319 -4.03 13.29 27.17
C ARG A 319 -2.59 12.93 27.49
N THR A 320 -2.32 12.55 28.74
CA THR A 320 -0.97 12.26 29.25
C THR A 320 -0.95 10.92 29.97
N SER A 321 -0.04 10.00 29.60
CA SER A 321 0.16 8.73 30.32
C SER A 321 1.60 8.25 30.19
N SER A 322 2.18 7.82 31.30
CA SER A 322 3.49 7.15 31.32
C SER A 322 3.39 5.64 31.16
N ASP A 323 2.19 5.08 31.32
CA ASP A 323 1.95 3.65 31.43
C ASP A 323 1.20 3.07 30.21
N SER A 324 0.71 3.92 29.32
CA SER A 324 0.15 3.51 28.01
C SER A 324 1.27 2.97 27.13
N THR A 325 0.99 1.89 26.41
CA THR A 325 1.97 1.15 25.61
C THR A 325 1.82 1.34 24.11
N GLY A 326 0.67 1.87 23.65
CA GLY A 326 0.37 1.96 22.22
C GLY A 326 0.17 0.59 21.59
N GLY A 327 0.60 0.44 20.34
CA GLY A 327 0.53 -0.80 19.58
C GLY A 327 -0.82 -1.00 18.89
N ASP A 328 -1.14 -2.26 18.54
CA ASP A 328 -2.28 -2.62 17.67
C ASP A 328 -3.63 -2.12 18.17
N ASN A 329 -3.92 -2.22 19.48
CA ASN A 329 -5.20 -1.74 20.01
C ASN A 329 -5.37 -0.22 19.84
N SER A 330 -4.29 0.54 19.93
CA SER A 330 -4.33 1.98 19.71
C SER A 330 -4.44 2.30 18.21
N SER A 331 -3.66 1.61 17.38
CA SER A 331 -3.63 1.84 15.93
C SER A 331 -4.91 1.40 15.23
N PHE A 332 -5.45 0.22 15.60
CA PHE A 332 -6.57 -0.37 14.87
C PHE A 332 -7.95 -0.02 15.43
N TYR A 333 -8.02 0.33 16.74
CA TYR A 333 -9.30 0.54 17.41
C TYR A 333 -9.41 1.89 18.15
N GLY A 334 -8.33 2.71 18.18
CA GLY A 334 -8.36 4.03 18.81
C GLY A 334 -8.29 4.04 20.33
N VAL A 335 -7.81 2.94 20.95
CA VAL A 335 -7.60 2.88 22.40
C VAL A 335 -6.56 3.91 22.82
N GLY A 336 -6.90 4.77 23.80
CA GLY A 336 -6.01 5.80 24.30
C GLY A 336 -5.98 7.10 23.51
N ALA A 337 -6.73 7.22 22.40
CA ALA A 337 -6.86 8.46 21.66
C ALA A 337 -7.44 9.60 22.50
N ALA A 338 -7.06 10.85 22.21
CA ALA A 338 -7.61 12.01 22.91
C ALA A 338 -9.13 12.17 22.65
N VAL A 339 -9.55 12.01 21.38
CA VAL A 339 -10.96 12.01 20.99
C VAL A 339 -11.21 10.76 20.13
N LEU A 340 -12.08 9.87 20.59
CA LEU A 340 -12.51 8.66 19.88
C LEU A 340 -14.00 8.73 19.57
N THR A 341 -14.36 8.33 18.34
CA THR A 341 -15.76 8.17 17.91
C THR A 341 -15.93 6.81 17.25
N THR A 342 -16.83 5.94 17.72
CA THR A 342 -16.97 4.56 17.21
C THR A 342 -18.26 4.30 16.43
N ASP A 343 -19.40 4.78 16.91
CA ASP A 343 -20.73 4.59 16.32
C ASP A 343 -21.62 5.83 16.44
N GLY A 344 -21.01 6.98 16.76
CA GLY A 344 -21.66 8.28 16.86
C GLY A 344 -21.10 9.29 15.87
N THR A 345 -21.43 10.57 16.08
CA THR A 345 -20.93 11.69 15.27
C THR A 345 -20.31 12.74 16.17
N ALA A 346 -19.05 13.09 15.93
CA ALA A 346 -18.37 14.19 16.61
C ALA A 346 -18.22 15.38 15.66
N TYR A 347 -18.65 16.56 16.09
CA TYR A 347 -18.34 17.86 15.50
C TYR A 347 -17.34 18.58 16.38
N VAL A 348 -16.09 18.72 15.96
CA VAL A 348 -15.00 19.33 16.73
C VAL A 348 -14.58 20.63 16.05
N LYS A 349 -14.54 21.75 16.79
CA LYS A 349 -14.16 23.03 16.23
C LYS A 349 -13.41 23.91 17.19
N ASN A 350 -12.33 24.57 16.73
CA ASN A 350 -11.44 25.39 17.52
C ASN A 350 -10.93 24.63 18.76
N ALA A 351 -10.50 23.40 18.58
CA ALA A 351 -9.96 22.54 19.63
C ALA A 351 -8.44 22.71 19.72
N ASP A 352 -7.91 22.64 20.96
CA ASP A 352 -6.49 22.51 21.26
C ASP A 352 -6.29 21.12 21.89
N ILE A 353 -5.69 20.19 21.13
CA ILE A 353 -5.56 18.78 21.51
C ILE A 353 -4.09 18.43 21.63
N THR A 354 -3.66 18.06 22.84
CA THR A 354 -2.30 17.62 23.12
C THR A 354 -2.28 16.20 23.67
N THR A 355 -1.33 15.38 23.18
CA THR A 355 -1.14 14.04 23.71
C THR A 355 0.33 13.76 24.03
N ASN A 356 0.57 13.17 25.19
CA ASN A 356 1.86 12.66 25.63
C ASN A 356 1.66 11.26 26.24
N ALA A 357 1.14 10.35 25.44
CA ALA A 357 0.87 8.97 25.79
C ALA A 357 1.14 8.09 24.57
N ALA A 358 1.80 6.96 24.71
CA ALA A 358 1.95 6.01 23.62
C ALA A 358 0.55 5.53 23.15
N GLY A 359 0.30 5.51 21.85
CA GLY A 359 -1.00 5.24 21.27
C GLY A 359 -2.03 6.36 21.44
N GLY A 360 -1.62 7.53 21.94
CA GLY A 360 -2.46 8.69 22.14
C GLY A 360 -2.71 9.46 20.84
N ALA A 361 -3.43 8.90 19.87
CA ALA A 361 -3.83 9.63 18.69
C ALA A 361 -4.65 10.88 19.04
N GLY A 362 -4.52 11.95 18.25
CA GLY A 362 -5.26 13.19 18.49
C GLY A 362 -6.76 12.99 18.33
N VAL A 363 -7.20 12.59 17.15
CA VAL A 363 -8.62 12.33 16.85
C VAL A 363 -8.74 11.03 16.07
N PHE A 364 -9.67 10.17 16.45
CA PHE A 364 -9.85 8.84 15.87
C PHE A 364 -11.33 8.57 15.54
N ALA A 365 -11.58 8.20 14.28
CA ALA A 365 -12.85 7.66 13.80
C ALA A 365 -12.71 6.15 13.58
N TYR A 366 -13.53 5.35 14.25
CA TYR A 366 -13.52 3.89 14.15
C TYR A 366 -14.91 3.33 13.85
N GLY A 367 -14.99 2.30 13.02
CA GLY A 367 -16.24 1.60 12.74
C GLY A 367 -17.28 2.51 12.06
N ASP A 368 -18.46 2.59 12.62
CA ASP A 368 -19.52 3.49 12.14
C ASP A 368 -19.33 4.95 12.62
N GLY A 369 -18.21 5.28 13.28
CA GLY A 369 -17.91 6.60 13.82
C GLY A 369 -17.64 7.63 12.73
N ILE A 370 -18.24 8.82 12.88
CA ILE A 370 -18.05 9.95 11.95
C ILE A 370 -17.49 11.14 12.73
N VAL A 371 -16.40 11.70 12.24
CA VAL A 371 -15.76 12.89 12.80
C VAL A 371 -15.75 14.01 11.78
N TYR A 372 -16.22 15.19 12.18
CA TYR A 372 -16.03 16.46 11.49
C TYR A 372 -15.16 17.35 12.38
N ILE A 373 -13.96 17.70 11.92
CA ILE A 373 -13.05 18.54 12.70
C ILE A 373 -12.57 19.75 11.88
N ALA A 374 -12.58 20.93 12.49
CA ALA A 374 -12.20 22.16 11.80
C ALA A 374 -11.46 23.14 12.70
N ASP A 375 -10.59 23.97 12.08
CA ASP A 375 -9.95 25.15 12.70
C ASP A 375 -9.25 24.78 14.03
N SER A 376 -8.55 23.65 14.12
CA SER A 376 -8.06 23.05 15.36
C SER A 376 -6.56 22.74 15.31
N ASP A 377 -5.91 22.80 16.48
CA ASP A 377 -4.51 22.44 16.67
C ASP A 377 -4.40 21.06 17.35
N ILE A 378 -3.53 20.17 16.80
CA ILE A 378 -3.29 18.83 17.33
C ILE A 378 -1.79 18.62 17.44
N SER A 379 -1.30 18.24 18.64
CA SER A 379 0.09 17.89 18.87
C SER A 379 0.22 16.58 19.61
N THR A 380 1.00 15.63 19.07
CA THR A 380 1.25 14.32 19.69
C THR A 380 2.74 14.07 19.87
N GLU A 381 3.15 13.50 21.03
CA GLU A 381 4.58 13.40 21.39
C GLU A 381 5.14 11.97 21.42
N LYS A 382 4.29 10.93 21.56
CA LYS A 382 4.74 9.54 21.77
C LYS A 382 4.51 8.67 20.55
N ASP A 383 5.13 7.49 20.58
CA ASP A 383 5.03 6.50 19.51
C ASP A 383 3.59 5.99 19.33
N THR A 384 3.26 5.60 18.11
CA THR A 384 1.93 5.15 17.68
C THR A 384 0.80 6.16 17.91
N SER A 385 1.16 7.46 18.01
CA SER A 385 0.26 8.57 18.30
C SER A 385 0.03 9.44 17.07
N GLY A 386 -0.77 8.95 16.11
CA GLY A 386 -1.12 9.71 14.89
C GLY A 386 -1.86 11.01 15.21
N GLY A 387 -1.90 11.92 14.24
CA GLY A 387 -2.62 13.20 14.36
C GLY A 387 -4.13 13.01 14.23
N ILE A 388 -4.63 12.84 12.99
CA ILE A 388 -6.00 12.44 12.68
C ILE A 388 -6.00 11.04 12.11
N HIS A 389 -6.98 10.21 12.50
CA HIS A 389 -6.93 8.79 12.26
C HIS A 389 -8.30 8.19 11.92
N ALA A 390 -8.35 7.29 10.93
CA ALA A 390 -9.52 6.49 10.61
C ALA A 390 -9.13 5.00 10.49
N ALA A 391 -9.93 4.10 11.08
CA ALA A 391 -9.76 2.66 10.94
C ALA A 391 -11.09 1.92 11.07
N GLY A 392 -11.13 0.66 10.64
CA GLY A 392 -12.32 -0.19 10.78
C GLY A 392 -13.55 0.31 10.04
N GLY A 393 -13.40 1.13 9.00
CA GLY A 393 -14.50 1.76 8.26
C GLY A 393 -14.85 3.17 8.73
N GLY A 394 -14.15 3.74 9.71
CA GLY A 394 -14.41 5.07 10.25
C GLY A 394 -14.35 6.19 9.20
N THR A 395 -15.10 7.26 9.43
CA THR A 395 -15.17 8.40 8.50
C THR A 395 -14.68 9.68 9.18
N LEU A 396 -13.74 10.39 8.56
CA LEU A 396 -13.16 11.62 9.10
C LEU A 396 -13.11 12.72 8.05
N TYR A 397 -13.70 13.87 8.36
CA TYR A 397 -13.68 15.08 7.54
C TYR A 397 -12.95 16.18 8.29
N ALA A 398 -11.94 16.80 7.67
CA ALA A 398 -11.06 17.79 8.32
C ALA A 398 -10.92 19.06 7.47
N TRP A 399 -10.93 20.23 8.14
CA TRP A 399 -10.70 21.52 7.50
C TRP A 399 -9.74 22.39 8.30
N ASP A 400 -8.73 22.94 7.63
CA ASP A 400 -7.82 23.95 8.15
C ASP A 400 -7.21 23.56 9.52
N LEU A 401 -6.70 22.34 9.65
CA LEU A 401 -6.02 21.87 10.87
C LEU A 401 -4.54 22.24 10.86
N ASN A 402 -3.97 22.36 12.07
CA ASN A 402 -2.53 22.37 12.30
C ASN A 402 -2.17 21.14 13.13
N VAL A 403 -1.54 20.14 12.49
CA VAL A 403 -1.22 18.84 13.09
C VAL A 403 0.29 18.69 13.15
N GLU A 404 0.84 18.35 14.32
CA GLU A 404 2.23 18.04 14.50
C GLU A 404 2.40 16.77 15.34
N THR A 405 3.13 15.75 14.81
CA THR A 405 3.42 14.50 15.50
C THR A 405 4.94 14.32 15.67
N GLN A 406 5.37 13.74 16.81
CA GLN A 406 6.78 13.58 17.16
C GLN A 406 7.24 12.12 17.24
N GLY A 407 6.31 11.21 17.55
CA GLY A 407 6.63 9.81 17.84
C GLY A 407 6.97 8.98 16.61
N GLU A 408 7.58 7.83 16.83
CA GLU A 408 7.74 6.77 15.82
C GLU A 408 6.37 6.18 15.47
N SER A 409 6.16 5.80 14.21
CA SER A 409 4.88 5.27 13.71
C SER A 409 3.67 6.17 14.01
N SER A 410 3.85 7.48 13.85
CA SER A 410 2.88 8.52 14.24
C SER A 410 2.60 9.47 13.07
N ALA A 411 2.05 8.92 11.97
CA ALA A 411 1.69 9.72 10.79
C ALA A 411 0.72 10.86 11.15
N ALA A 412 0.85 12.01 10.48
CA ALA A 412 0.00 13.18 10.76
C ALA A 412 -1.44 12.96 10.26
N ILE A 413 -1.60 12.36 9.06
CA ILE A 413 -2.85 11.79 8.55
C ILE A 413 -2.64 10.29 8.48
N ARG A 414 -3.45 9.51 9.21
CA ARG A 414 -3.26 8.09 9.33
C ARG A 414 -4.56 7.33 9.13
N SER A 415 -4.48 6.24 8.39
CA SER A 415 -5.51 5.20 8.43
C SER A 415 -4.87 3.87 8.81
N ASP A 416 -5.67 2.91 9.24
CA ASP A 416 -5.18 1.63 9.69
C ASP A 416 -6.20 0.52 9.37
N ARG A 417 -5.95 -0.70 9.87
CA ARG A 417 -6.69 -1.92 9.57
C ARG A 417 -8.20 -1.72 9.45
N GLY A 418 -8.78 -2.23 8.36
CA GLY A 418 -10.20 -2.10 8.04
C GLY A 418 -10.54 -0.79 7.33
N GLY A 419 -9.54 0.05 7.04
CA GLY A 419 -9.71 1.24 6.21
C GLY A 419 -10.70 2.26 6.75
N GLY A 420 -11.30 3.00 5.84
CA GLY A 420 -12.29 4.04 6.10
C GLY A 420 -12.27 5.10 5.03
N THR A 421 -12.81 6.29 5.35
CA THR A 421 -12.80 7.43 4.44
C THR A 421 -12.25 8.66 5.16
N MET A 422 -11.27 9.33 4.55
CA MET A 422 -10.75 10.60 5.06
C MET A 422 -10.78 11.67 3.96
N VAL A 423 -11.40 12.80 4.24
CA VAL A 423 -11.39 13.96 3.35
C VAL A 423 -10.85 15.16 4.10
N VAL A 424 -9.77 15.74 3.58
CA VAL A 424 -9.02 16.82 4.24
C VAL A 424 -8.95 18.01 3.28
N ASP A 425 -9.36 19.18 3.72
CA ASP A 425 -9.34 20.42 2.93
C ASP A 425 -8.61 21.52 3.68
N GLY A 426 -7.42 21.88 3.22
CA GLY A 426 -6.55 22.86 3.85
C GLY A 426 -5.80 22.34 5.07
N GLY A 427 -4.94 23.20 5.62
CA GLY A 427 -4.19 22.92 6.85
C GLY A 427 -2.73 22.55 6.64
N THR A 428 -2.06 22.27 7.77
CA THR A 428 -0.65 21.87 7.83
C THR A 428 -0.53 20.58 8.65
N TYR A 429 0.14 19.59 8.08
CA TYR A 429 0.29 18.27 8.65
C TYR A 429 1.77 17.91 8.64
N THR A 430 2.38 17.87 9.82
CA THR A 430 3.82 17.64 10.00
C THR A 430 4.05 16.41 10.87
N SER A 431 4.83 15.46 10.38
CA SER A 431 5.34 14.34 11.15
C SER A 431 6.86 14.45 11.29
N ASN A 432 7.37 14.22 12.50
CA ASN A 432 8.79 14.36 12.82
C ASN A 432 9.46 13.03 13.19
N GLY A 433 8.68 11.99 13.45
CA GLY A 433 9.17 10.69 13.88
C GLY A 433 9.72 9.84 12.74
N THR A 434 10.56 8.87 13.09
CA THR A 434 11.02 7.82 12.16
C THR A 434 9.85 6.90 11.82
N GLY A 435 9.72 6.51 10.54
CA GLY A 435 8.60 5.67 10.09
C GLY A 435 7.23 6.33 10.30
N SER A 436 7.20 7.65 10.24
CA SER A 436 6.01 8.49 10.44
C SER A 436 5.80 9.36 9.21
N PRO A 437 5.18 8.82 8.14
CA PRO A 437 4.88 9.60 6.95
C PRO A 437 3.92 10.76 7.27
N ALA A 438 3.85 11.77 6.41
CA ALA A 438 2.81 12.79 6.52
C ALA A 438 1.43 12.17 6.29
N VAL A 439 1.33 11.22 5.34
CA VAL A 439 0.12 10.42 5.08
C VAL A 439 0.48 8.94 5.05
N TYR A 440 -0.12 8.14 5.94
CA TYR A 440 -0.14 6.68 5.89
C TYR A 440 -1.53 6.20 5.50
N CYS A 441 -1.62 5.46 4.39
CA CYS A 441 -2.88 5.10 3.78
C CYS A 441 -3.12 3.60 3.69
N THR A 442 -4.18 3.16 4.36
CA THR A 442 -4.87 1.88 4.20
C THR A 442 -6.39 2.10 4.01
N ALA A 443 -6.79 3.22 3.41
CA ALA A 443 -8.16 3.70 3.31
C ALA A 443 -8.39 4.46 1.98
N ASP A 444 -9.56 5.06 1.82
CA ASP A 444 -9.85 6.04 0.78
C ASP A 444 -9.60 7.45 1.34
N ILE A 445 -8.51 8.10 0.88
CA ILE A 445 -8.06 9.40 1.38
C ILE A 445 -8.02 10.42 0.26
N ALA A 446 -8.70 11.56 0.44
CA ALA A 446 -8.59 12.71 -0.43
C ALA A 446 -8.12 13.95 0.36
N VAL A 447 -7.09 14.63 -0.14
CA VAL A 447 -6.51 15.82 0.50
C VAL A 447 -6.43 16.95 -0.51
N ASN A 448 -6.87 18.14 -0.13
CA ASN A 448 -6.83 19.33 -0.98
C ASN A 448 -6.16 20.50 -0.28
N ASN A 449 -5.34 21.27 -1.01
CA ASN A 449 -4.76 22.54 -0.60
C ASN A 449 -4.09 22.51 0.79
N ALA A 450 -3.35 21.42 1.08
CA ALA A 450 -2.70 21.19 2.37
C ALA A 450 -1.17 21.16 2.23
N THR A 451 -0.48 21.49 3.34
CA THR A 451 0.97 21.30 3.46
C THR A 451 1.23 19.99 4.21
N LEU A 452 1.87 19.05 3.57
CA LEU A 452 2.17 17.70 4.06
C LEU A 452 3.69 17.53 4.21
N THR A 453 4.19 17.39 5.43
CA THR A 453 5.64 17.33 5.68
C THR A 453 6.00 16.15 6.56
N ALA A 454 6.93 15.31 6.11
CA ALA A 454 7.58 14.30 6.92
C ALA A 454 9.07 14.62 7.06
N ASN A 455 9.54 14.83 8.32
CA ASN A 455 10.92 15.21 8.62
C ASN A 455 11.80 14.03 9.04
N GLY A 456 11.27 12.83 9.14
CA GLY A 456 11.99 11.62 9.56
C GLY A 456 11.53 10.37 8.80
N SER A 457 10.76 10.56 7.74
CA SER A 457 10.15 9.48 6.96
C SER A 457 9.87 9.93 5.52
N GLU A 458 9.39 9.01 4.71
CA GLU A 458 8.71 9.29 3.45
C GLU A 458 7.52 10.23 3.65
N ALA A 459 7.18 11.00 2.63
CA ALA A 459 5.99 11.88 2.71
C ALA A 459 4.70 11.05 2.68
N ILE A 460 4.64 10.05 1.81
CA ILE A 460 3.44 9.22 1.59
C ILE A 460 3.83 7.75 1.61
N CYS A 461 3.10 7.00 2.41
CA CYS A 461 3.17 5.55 2.48
C CYS A 461 1.78 4.99 2.16
N MET A 462 1.67 4.28 1.03
CA MET A 462 0.43 3.69 0.55
C MET A 462 0.51 2.18 0.54
N GLU A 463 -0.45 1.52 1.17
CA GLU A 463 -0.45 0.07 1.31
C GLU A 463 -1.72 -0.57 0.74
N GLY A 464 -1.53 -1.52 -0.19
CA GLY A 464 -2.56 -2.43 -0.69
C GLY A 464 -3.69 -1.78 -1.47
N LEU A 465 -4.85 -2.43 -1.49
CA LEU A 465 -6.06 -2.02 -2.21
C LEU A 465 -6.68 -0.77 -1.59
N ASN A 466 -6.09 0.39 -1.83
CA ASN A 466 -6.54 1.67 -1.28
C ASN A 466 -6.31 2.81 -2.26
N THR A 467 -6.78 4.01 -1.90
CA THR A 467 -6.76 5.16 -2.79
C THR A 467 -6.29 6.42 -2.07
N ILE A 468 -5.35 7.15 -2.69
CA ILE A 468 -4.98 8.50 -2.28
C ILE A 468 -5.17 9.45 -3.46
N HIS A 469 -5.93 10.52 -3.24
CA HIS A 469 -6.03 11.66 -4.15
C HIS A 469 -5.52 12.93 -3.47
N LEU A 470 -4.50 13.57 -4.06
CA LEU A 470 -3.91 14.81 -3.57
C LEU A 470 -4.09 15.91 -4.60
N PHE A 471 -4.73 17.02 -4.20
CA PHE A 471 -5.04 18.15 -5.08
C PHE A 471 -4.40 19.43 -4.53
N ASP A 472 -3.58 20.11 -5.34
CA ASP A 472 -2.93 21.38 -4.98
C ASP A 472 -2.20 21.34 -3.61
N CYS A 473 -1.56 20.21 -3.27
CA CYS A 473 -0.86 20.01 -2.01
C CYS A 473 0.64 20.33 -2.11
N ASP A 474 1.23 20.89 -1.04
CA ASP A 474 2.67 21.04 -0.89
C ASP A 474 3.23 19.85 -0.09
N ILE A 475 3.91 18.93 -0.73
CA ILE A 475 4.32 17.64 -0.19
C ILE A 475 5.85 17.62 -0.01
N THR A 476 6.35 17.24 1.18
CA THR A 476 7.78 17.14 1.45
C THR A 476 8.11 15.87 2.24
N GLY A 477 9.09 15.09 1.77
CA GLY A 477 9.67 13.93 2.46
C GLY A 477 11.14 14.11 2.78
N ASP A 478 11.58 13.62 3.95
CA ASP A 478 12.97 13.60 4.42
C ASP A 478 13.25 12.26 5.11
N MET A 479 13.24 11.19 4.31
CA MET A 479 13.34 9.82 4.79
C MET A 479 14.77 9.54 5.28
N GLN A 480 14.91 8.87 6.42
CA GLN A 480 16.22 8.42 6.90
C GLN A 480 16.65 7.14 6.19
N ASP A 481 17.95 7.02 5.92
CA ASP A 481 18.57 5.78 5.45
C ASP A 481 18.59 4.76 6.61
N LEU A 482 17.66 3.82 6.59
CA LEU A 482 17.53 2.75 7.57
C LEU A 482 18.06 1.44 7.01
N SER A 483 18.84 0.71 7.78
CA SER A 483 19.54 -0.51 7.35
C SER A 483 18.64 -1.64 6.86
N GLN A 484 17.34 -1.62 7.19
CA GLN A 484 16.34 -2.58 6.72
C GLN A 484 15.69 -2.18 5.39
N ASN A 485 16.01 -1.01 4.83
CA ASN A 485 15.52 -0.56 3.54
C ASN A 485 16.57 -0.82 2.46
N ASP A 486 16.11 -1.22 1.30
CA ASP A 486 16.98 -1.42 0.14
C ASP A 486 17.47 -0.08 -0.45
N THR A 487 16.65 0.97 -0.29
CA THR A 487 16.91 2.35 -0.73
C THR A 487 16.09 3.34 0.12
N THR A 488 16.16 4.63 -0.21
CA THR A 488 15.31 5.69 0.37
C THR A 488 14.39 6.26 -0.70
N TRP A 489 13.21 6.70 -0.30
CA TRP A 489 12.15 7.18 -1.20
C TRP A 489 11.34 8.31 -0.57
N THR A 490 10.64 9.08 -1.38
CA THR A 490 9.71 10.11 -0.93
C THR A 490 8.27 9.59 -0.87
N ILE A 491 7.91 8.73 -1.80
CA ILE A 491 6.62 8.04 -1.86
C ILE A 491 6.88 6.55 -2.01
N ILE A 492 6.19 5.72 -1.21
CA ILE A 492 6.14 4.28 -1.41
C ILE A 492 4.72 3.81 -1.66
N VAL A 493 4.59 2.88 -2.64
CA VAL A 493 3.37 2.13 -2.92
C VAL A 493 3.70 0.65 -2.81
N TYR A 494 3.12 -0.05 -1.85
CA TYR A 494 3.54 -1.42 -1.52
C TYR A 494 2.44 -2.24 -0.88
N GLN A 495 2.69 -3.52 -0.71
CA GLN A 495 1.88 -4.43 0.11
C GLN A 495 2.77 -5.11 1.14
N SER A 496 2.49 -4.89 2.43
CA SER A 496 3.29 -5.46 3.52
C SER A 496 3.02 -6.94 3.77
N MET A 497 1.84 -7.45 3.38
CA MET A 497 1.33 -8.78 3.73
C MET A 497 1.01 -8.95 5.23
N SER A 498 0.96 -7.85 5.99
CA SER A 498 0.63 -7.85 7.43
C SER A 498 -0.85 -8.12 7.72
N GLY A 499 -1.72 -7.94 6.73
CA GLY A 499 -3.16 -7.93 6.88
C GLY A 499 -3.73 -6.59 7.38
N ASP A 500 -2.93 -5.52 7.37
CA ASP A 500 -3.39 -4.16 7.69
C ASP A 500 -4.16 -3.54 6.53
N SER A 501 -3.90 -4.03 5.30
CA SER A 501 -4.60 -3.65 4.10
C SER A 501 -4.97 -4.89 3.26
N GLU A 502 -6.05 -4.81 2.49
CA GLU A 502 -6.40 -5.84 1.51
C GLU A 502 -5.39 -5.82 0.35
N VAL A 503 -5.09 -7.01 -0.19
CA VAL A 503 -4.24 -7.13 -1.38
C VAL A 503 -5.03 -6.67 -2.60
N GLY A 504 -4.42 -5.83 -3.44
CA GLY A 504 -5.05 -5.36 -4.66
C GLY A 504 -4.38 -4.12 -5.22
N ASN A 505 -5.05 -3.48 -6.16
CA ASN A 505 -4.54 -2.33 -6.89
C ASN A 505 -4.56 -1.08 -6.01
N SER A 506 -3.38 -0.52 -5.75
CA SER A 506 -3.19 0.76 -5.09
C SER A 506 -3.35 1.90 -6.09
N THR A 507 -4.12 2.93 -5.76
CA THR A 507 -4.25 4.11 -6.63
C THR A 507 -3.75 5.35 -5.93
N ILE A 508 -2.74 6.02 -6.49
CA ILE A 508 -2.25 7.32 -6.02
C ILE A 508 -2.29 8.33 -7.15
N GLN A 509 -2.93 9.45 -6.91
CA GLN A 509 -2.99 10.57 -7.85
C GLN A 509 -2.55 11.86 -7.16
N ILE A 510 -1.62 12.59 -7.78
CA ILE A 510 -1.18 13.92 -7.36
C ILE A 510 -1.46 14.88 -8.52
N VAL A 511 -2.32 15.84 -8.28
CA VAL A 511 -2.77 16.80 -9.28
C VAL A 511 -2.50 18.21 -8.77
N GLY A 512 -1.64 18.95 -9.45
CA GLY A 512 -1.18 20.27 -9.01
C GLY A 512 -0.31 20.25 -7.77
N GLY A 513 0.04 21.43 -7.25
CA GLY A 513 0.86 21.59 -6.07
C GLY A 513 2.34 21.27 -6.27
N SER A 514 3.03 20.85 -5.20
CA SER A 514 4.47 20.56 -5.25
C SER A 514 4.83 19.26 -4.54
N LEU A 515 5.90 18.59 -5.01
CA LEU A 515 6.47 17.39 -4.42
C LEU A 515 7.98 17.58 -4.24
N THR A 516 8.44 17.62 -2.99
CA THR A 516 9.84 17.83 -2.64
C THR A 516 10.43 16.58 -2.00
N SER A 517 11.43 16.00 -2.66
CA SER A 517 12.32 14.97 -2.08
C SER A 517 13.54 15.67 -1.47
N LYS A 518 13.83 15.42 -0.19
CA LYS A 518 15.05 15.96 0.45
C LYS A 518 16.21 15.00 0.37
N ASN A 519 15.97 13.72 0.19
CA ASN A 519 16.99 12.69 0.01
C ASN A 519 16.41 11.47 -0.73
N GLY A 520 17.31 10.69 -1.35
CA GLY A 520 16.96 9.46 -2.04
C GLY A 520 16.12 9.63 -3.30
N GLY A 521 15.43 8.56 -3.70
CA GLY A 521 14.56 8.53 -4.87
C GLY A 521 13.19 9.16 -4.65
N LEU A 522 12.43 9.31 -5.74
CA LEU A 522 11.13 9.97 -5.63
C LEU A 522 10.01 8.97 -5.34
N ILE A 523 9.73 8.03 -6.24
CA ILE A 523 8.63 7.07 -6.10
C ILE A 523 9.18 5.64 -6.18
N TYR A 524 8.89 4.84 -5.15
CA TYR A 524 9.18 3.41 -5.14
C TYR A 524 7.90 2.61 -5.06
N THR A 525 7.77 1.60 -5.92
CA THR A 525 6.64 0.66 -5.89
C THR A 525 7.15 -0.78 -5.93
N THR A 526 6.64 -1.62 -5.02
CA THR A 526 7.10 -2.99 -4.82
C THR A 526 6.02 -3.87 -4.19
N ASN A 527 5.99 -5.14 -4.53
CA ASN A 527 5.09 -6.16 -4.00
C ASN A 527 3.59 -5.77 -4.07
N THR A 528 3.16 -5.09 -5.14
CA THR A 528 1.77 -4.62 -5.25
C THR A 528 1.35 -4.48 -6.72
N GLU A 529 0.08 -4.18 -6.95
CA GLU A 529 -0.42 -3.58 -8.19
C GLU A 529 -0.62 -2.09 -7.94
N ALA A 530 -0.19 -1.22 -8.85
CA ALA A 530 -0.20 0.22 -8.62
C ALA A 530 -0.68 1.02 -9.86
N ASN A 531 -1.61 1.94 -9.64
CA ASN A 531 -1.95 3.01 -10.57
C ASN A 531 -1.41 4.33 -10.01
N ILE A 532 -0.46 4.95 -10.71
CA ILE A 532 0.18 6.19 -10.28
C ILE A 532 -0.06 7.26 -11.32
N LEU A 533 -0.59 8.41 -10.92
CA LEU A 533 -0.77 9.56 -11.79
C LEU A 533 -0.13 10.81 -11.17
N LEU A 534 0.67 11.50 -11.98
CA LEU A 534 1.15 12.86 -11.70
C LEU A 534 0.62 13.80 -12.79
N SER A 535 0.01 14.93 -12.39
CA SER A 535 -0.49 15.94 -13.32
C SER A 535 -0.17 17.34 -12.82
N ASP A 536 0.61 18.13 -13.58
CA ASP A 536 0.99 19.53 -13.28
C ASP A 536 1.58 19.71 -11.86
N VAL A 537 2.44 18.77 -11.43
CA VAL A 537 3.11 18.78 -10.12
C VAL A 537 4.50 19.40 -10.26
N ASP A 538 4.80 20.43 -9.42
CA ASP A 538 6.14 21.06 -9.37
C ASP A 538 7.09 20.19 -8.52
N ILE A 539 8.00 19.44 -9.16
CA ILE A 539 8.85 18.47 -8.48
C ILE A 539 10.21 19.07 -8.18
N THR A 540 10.64 18.96 -6.90
CA THR A 540 12.00 19.26 -6.46
C THR A 540 12.71 17.98 -6.04
N TYR A 541 13.77 17.62 -6.78
CA TYR A 541 14.57 16.44 -6.50
C TYR A 541 15.70 16.76 -5.52
N SER A 542 16.11 15.77 -4.73
CA SER A 542 17.32 15.86 -3.91
C SER A 542 18.58 15.83 -4.78
N ASP A 543 19.69 16.39 -4.24
CA ASP A 543 20.99 16.36 -4.92
C ASP A 543 21.56 14.93 -5.10
N ASP A 544 21.07 13.96 -4.33
CA ASP A 544 21.44 12.54 -4.31
C ASP A 544 20.31 11.62 -4.80
N SER A 545 19.37 12.16 -5.58
CA SER A 545 18.27 11.38 -6.15
C SER A 545 18.79 10.26 -7.03
N GLU A 546 18.46 9.01 -6.69
CA GLU A 546 18.90 7.81 -7.40
C GLU A 546 17.92 7.44 -8.52
N PHE A 547 16.63 7.75 -8.36
CA PHE A 547 15.59 7.44 -9.34
C PHE A 547 14.39 8.39 -9.25
N PHE A 548 13.73 8.57 -10.40
CA PHE A 548 12.40 9.16 -10.47
C PHE A 548 11.32 8.15 -10.07
N LEU A 549 11.31 6.98 -10.72
CA LEU A 549 10.42 5.85 -10.43
C LEU A 549 11.25 4.57 -10.34
N MET A 550 11.06 3.80 -9.29
CA MET A 550 11.58 2.46 -9.14
C MET A 550 10.42 1.48 -8.99
N CYS A 551 10.26 0.59 -9.99
CA CYS A 551 9.21 -0.40 -10.07
C CYS A 551 9.86 -1.79 -10.10
N THR A 552 10.20 -2.34 -8.91
CA THR A 552 11.02 -3.54 -8.79
C THR A 552 10.60 -4.41 -7.61
N GLY A 553 11.16 -5.61 -7.53
CA GLY A 553 11.15 -6.39 -6.31
C GLY A 553 11.96 -5.75 -5.18
N ASN A 554 12.06 -6.45 -4.07
CA ASN A 554 12.81 -6.05 -2.88
C ASN A 554 13.52 -7.26 -2.24
N THR A 555 14.46 -7.02 -1.30
CA THR A 555 15.21 -8.08 -0.61
C THR A 555 14.38 -8.93 0.33
N ASN A 556 13.15 -8.51 0.63
CA ASN A 556 12.28 -9.12 1.66
C ASN A 556 12.82 -8.99 3.11
N GLU A 557 13.76 -8.08 3.38
CA GLU A 557 14.23 -7.86 4.75
C GLU A 557 13.12 -7.33 5.67
N ARG A 558 12.12 -6.65 5.10
CA ARG A 558 10.91 -6.19 5.78
C ARG A 558 9.74 -7.18 5.77
N GLY A 559 9.90 -8.35 5.15
CA GLY A 559 8.82 -9.33 5.01
C GLY A 559 7.82 -9.00 3.90
N TRP A 560 8.15 -8.08 2.98
CA TRP A 560 7.24 -7.68 1.90
C TRP A 560 7.29 -8.69 0.75
N GLY A 561 6.35 -9.63 0.75
CA GLY A 561 6.17 -10.65 -0.27
C GLY A 561 7.23 -11.76 -0.22
N THR A 562 7.62 -12.27 -1.37
CA THR A 562 8.64 -13.31 -1.52
C THR A 562 9.76 -12.79 -2.42
N ALA A 563 11.00 -12.78 -1.93
CA ALA A 563 12.15 -12.33 -2.72
C ALA A 563 12.20 -13.01 -4.09
N GLY A 564 12.36 -12.23 -5.15
CA GLY A 564 12.37 -12.68 -6.55
C GLY A 564 10.97 -12.91 -7.16
N ALA A 565 9.89 -12.62 -6.41
CA ALA A 565 8.50 -12.69 -6.89
C ALA A 565 7.64 -11.51 -6.37
N ASN A 566 8.26 -10.56 -5.69
CA ASN A 566 7.64 -9.41 -5.03
C ASN A 566 7.81 -8.10 -5.83
N GLY A 567 7.70 -8.17 -7.15
CA GLY A 567 7.67 -7.00 -8.03
C GLY A 567 6.38 -6.21 -7.92
N SER A 568 6.33 -5.10 -8.65
CA SER A 568 5.12 -4.27 -8.77
C SER A 568 4.58 -4.29 -10.20
N ASP A 569 3.30 -4.57 -10.33
CA ASP A 569 2.56 -4.40 -11.58
C ASP A 569 2.06 -2.95 -11.63
N CYS A 570 2.71 -2.09 -12.42
CA CYS A 570 2.55 -0.64 -12.31
C CYS A 570 2.08 0.00 -13.61
N THR A 571 0.98 0.74 -13.52
CA THR A 571 0.58 1.72 -14.54
C THR A 571 0.94 3.13 -14.04
N PHE A 572 1.94 3.75 -14.65
CA PHE A 572 2.34 5.12 -14.38
C PHE A 572 1.84 6.05 -15.49
N THR A 573 1.20 7.14 -15.13
CA THR A 573 0.73 8.16 -16.06
C THR A 573 1.25 9.55 -15.69
N ALA A 574 1.96 10.16 -16.61
CA ALA A 574 2.29 11.59 -16.61
C ALA A 574 1.30 12.34 -17.51
N ASP A 575 0.61 13.32 -16.95
CA ASP A 575 -0.39 14.14 -17.64
C ASP A 575 -0.02 15.62 -17.49
N ASP A 576 0.46 16.28 -18.57
CA ASP A 576 1.01 17.65 -18.53
C ASP A 576 2.11 17.79 -17.44
N GLN A 577 3.02 16.80 -17.35
CA GLN A 577 3.97 16.64 -16.25
C GLN A 577 5.41 16.70 -16.71
N ASP A 578 6.22 17.56 -16.06
CA ASP A 578 7.67 17.58 -16.20
C ASP A 578 8.34 16.61 -15.23
N MET A 579 9.23 15.74 -15.76
CA MET A 579 9.92 14.69 -14.99
C MET A 579 11.43 14.70 -15.26
N GLU A 580 12.22 14.44 -14.22
CA GLU A 580 13.67 14.28 -14.32
C GLU A 580 14.14 13.07 -13.50
N GLY A 581 15.04 12.25 -14.06
CA GLY A 581 15.67 11.13 -13.34
C GLY A 581 15.59 9.80 -14.09
N THR A 582 16.02 8.75 -13.41
CA THR A 582 16.04 7.38 -13.92
C THR A 582 14.71 6.67 -13.61
N VAL A 583 14.20 5.94 -14.57
CA VAL A 583 13.12 4.96 -14.35
C VAL A 583 13.76 3.59 -14.29
N ILE A 584 13.60 2.90 -13.14
CA ILE A 584 14.16 1.57 -12.88
C ILE A 584 13.01 0.57 -12.86
N TRP A 585 13.17 -0.53 -13.57
CA TRP A 585 12.19 -1.62 -13.63
C TRP A 585 12.90 -2.97 -13.61
N ASP A 586 12.18 -4.06 -13.32
CA ASP A 586 12.67 -5.43 -13.43
C ASP A 586 11.66 -6.35 -14.14
N SER A 587 12.08 -7.55 -14.48
CA SER A 587 11.25 -8.52 -15.20
C SER A 587 10.27 -9.31 -14.31
N ILE A 588 10.13 -9.00 -13.03
CA ILE A 588 9.18 -9.73 -12.16
C ILE A 588 7.73 -9.44 -12.58
N ARG A 589 7.41 -8.13 -12.86
CA ARG A 589 6.08 -7.66 -13.19
C ARG A 589 6.13 -6.60 -14.30
N ASP A 590 4.97 -6.13 -14.69
CA ASP A 590 4.80 -5.23 -15.82
C ASP A 590 4.88 -3.76 -15.39
N LEU A 591 5.52 -2.91 -16.22
CA LEU A 591 5.47 -1.46 -16.12
C LEU A 591 4.92 -0.89 -17.44
N ASP A 592 3.73 -0.27 -17.37
CA ASP A 592 3.20 0.57 -18.44
C ASP A 592 3.38 2.05 -18.08
N PHE A 593 4.22 2.76 -18.83
CA PHE A 593 4.60 4.16 -18.58
C PHE A 593 4.04 5.07 -19.66
N TYR A 594 3.05 5.87 -19.31
CA TYR A 594 2.34 6.79 -20.22
C TYR A 594 2.81 8.23 -20.05
N MET A 595 3.11 8.91 -21.16
CA MET A 595 3.38 10.35 -21.25
C MET A 595 2.31 10.99 -22.14
N THR A 596 1.46 11.82 -21.54
CA THR A 596 0.30 12.43 -22.19
C THR A 596 0.29 13.94 -22.01
N ASN A 597 -0.44 14.64 -22.87
CA ASN A 597 -0.76 16.07 -22.76
C ASN A 597 0.46 16.99 -22.60
N GLY A 598 1.52 16.74 -23.38
CA GLY A 598 2.72 17.59 -23.38
C GLY A 598 3.75 17.25 -22.32
N SER A 599 3.63 16.10 -21.64
CA SER A 599 4.55 15.66 -20.60
C SER A 599 5.99 15.55 -21.09
N THR A 600 6.95 15.85 -20.22
CA THR A 600 8.37 15.72 -20.52
C THR A 600 9.09 14.79 -19.56
N LEU A 601 10.02 14.00 -20.07
CA LEU A 601 10.97 13.22 -19.27
C LEU A 601 12.39 13.54 -19.67
N THR A 602 13.22 14.01 -18.73
CA THR A 602 14.66 14.11 -18.88
C THR A 602 15.33 13.00 -18.10
N GLY A 603 15.67 11.89 -18.76
CA GLY A 603 16.11 10.69 -18.07
C GLY A 603 16.36 9.50 -18.99
N TYR A 604 16.45 8.32 -18.38
CA TYR A 604 16.64 7.07 -19.09
C TYR A 604 16.03 5.90 -18.31
N PHE A 605 15.82 4.76 -18.97
CA PHE A 605 15.24 3.56 -18.39
C PHE A 605 16.32 2.51 -18.17
N VAL A 606 16.25 1.83 -17.01
CA VAL A 606 17.18 0.76 -16.61
C VAL A 606 16.38 -0.49 -16.27
N ASP A 607 16.74 -1.58 -16.93
CA ASP A 607 16.36 -2.94 -16.54
C ASP A 607 17.31 -3.40 -15.42
N ASP A 608 16.84 -3.46 -14.16
CA ASP A 608 17.65 -3.82 -12.99
C ASP A 608 17.13 -5.09 -12.34
N GLU A 609 17.71 -6.22 -12.71
CA GLU A 609 17.39 -7.56 -12.23
C GLU A 609 17.96 -7.86 -10.83
N THR A 610 18.41 -6.87 -10.05
CA THR A 610 19.07 -7.08 -8.75
C THR A 610 18.19 -7.87 -7.79
N TYR A 611 16.90 -7.59 -7.77
CA TYR A 611 15.92 -8.23 -6.90
C TYR A 611 15.05 -9.28 -7.60
N ALA A 612 15.22 -9.47 -8.89
CA ALA A 612 14.36 -10.31 -9.72
C ALA A 612 14.59 -11.83 -9.56
N GLY A 613 15.59 -12.25 -8.82
CA GLY A 613 15.84 -13.66 -8.56
C GLY A 613 16.17 -14.45 -9.81
N ASN A 614 15.21 -15.21 -10.36
CA ASN A 614 15.34 -15.90 -11.64
C ASN A 614 14.76 -15.10 -12.81
N GLY A 615 14.27 -13.90 -12.56
CA GLY A 615 13.48 -13.11 -13.51
C GLY A 615 12.05 -13.60 -13.64
N GLY A 616 11.28 -12.90 -14.45
CA GLY A 616 9.89 -13.22 -14.79
C GLY A 616 9.64 -13.04 -16.29
N ASP A 617 8.37 -12.98 -16.65
CA ASP A 617 7.92 -12.65 -18.02
C ASP A 617 7.41 -11.20 -18.10
N GLY A 618 7.70 -10.36 -17.07
CA GLY A 618 7.31 -8.95 -16.99
C GLY A 618 8.00 -8.09 -18.05
N TYR A 619 7.42 -6.93 -18.33
CA TYR A 619 7.88 -6.02 -19.37
C TYR A 619 7.84 -4.55 -18.92
N CYS A 620 8.56 -3.70 -19.63
CA CYS A 620 8.43 -2.25 -19.59
C CYS A 620 7.93 -1.74 -20.95
N SER A 621 6.75 -1.13 -20.97
CA SER A 621 6.18 -0.47 -22.14
C SER A 621 6.11 1.03 -21.93
N VAL A 622 6.63 1.80 -22.88
CA VAL A 622 6.63 3.28 -22.85
C VAL A 622 5.76 3.81 -23.97
N TYR A 623 4.82 4.68 -23.62
CA TYR A 623 3.85 5.30 -24.54
C TYR A 623 4.05 6.83 -24.53
N ILE A 624 4.31 7.44 -25.68
CA ILE A 624 4.62 8.88 -25.79
C ILE A 624 3.64 9.52 -26.77
N SER A 625 2.82 10.48 -26.28
CA SER A 625 1.86 11.23 -27.11
C SER A 625 2.58 12.20 -28.08
N ASP A 626 1.86 12.66 -29.10
CA ASP A 626 2.39 13.48 -30.19
C ASP A 626 2.94 14.85 -29.75
N ASP A 627 2.51 15.33 -28.59
CA ASP A 627 2.94 16.56 -27.94
C ASP A 627 3.95 16.37 -26.80
N SER A 628 4.25 15.13 -26.40
CA SER A 628 5.16 14.80 -25.31
C SER A 628 6.63 14.62 -25.79
N THR A 629 7.59 14.81 -24.87
CA THR A 629 9.01 14.75 -25.20
C THR A 629 9.82 13.94 -24.19
N TRP A 630 10.59 12.96 -24.69
CA TRP A 630 11.60 12.26 -23.90
C TRP A 630 13.00 12.74 -24.29
N THR A 631 13.67 13.45 -23.36
CA THR A 631 15.07 13.86 -23.47
C THR A 631 15.95 12.79 -22.82
N VAL A 632 16.61 11.99 -23.66
CA VAL A 632 17.39 10.82 -23.22
C VAL A 632 18.76 11.26 -22.73
N THR A 633 19.12 10.84 -21.51
CA THR A 633 20.39 11.18 -20.85
C THR A 633 21.34 9.99 -20.69
N GLY A 634 20.91 8.78 -21.00
CA GLY A 634 21.66 7.53 -20.92
C GLY A 634 21.14 6.48 -21.90
N ASP A 635 21.91 5.39 -22.10
CA ASP A 635 21.39 4.23 -22.81
C ASP A 635 20.19 3.66 -22.05
N SER A 636 19.15 3.25 -22.77
CA SER A 636 17.90 2.76 -22.19
C SER A 636 17.57 1.37 -22.68
N GLU A 637 17.09 0.51 -21.77
CA GLU A 637 16.53 -0.81 -22.07
C GLU A 637 15.09 -0.85 -21.64
N ILE A 638 14.17 -1.13 -22.58
CA ILE A 638 12.73 -1.30 -22.36
C ILE A 638 12.19 -2.40 -23.29
N THR A 639 11.08 -3.01 -22.96
CA THR A 639 10.52 -4.07 -23.79
C THR A 639 9.81 -3.48 -25.02
N ASN A 640 8.90 -2.53 -24.81
CA ASN A 640 8.10 -1.97 -25.88
C ASN A 640 8.18 -0.43 -25.91
N LEU A 641 8.28 0.15 -27.10
CA LEU A 641 8.21 1.59 -27.29
C LEU A 641 7.13 1.94 -28.33
N TYR A 642 6.12 2.69 -27.88
CA TYR A 642 5.03 3.21 -28.70
C TYR A 642 5.15 4.75 -28.73
N ASN A 643 5.69 5.32 -29.83
CA ASN A 643 6.09 6.72 -29.85
C ASN A 643 5.39 7.50 -30.98
N GLU A 644 4.55 8.45 -30.60
CA GLU A 644 4.01 9.48 -31.51
C GLU A 644 4.72 10.84 -31.31
N GLY A 645 5.47 11.01 -30.19
CA GLY A 645 6.09 12.24 -29.74
C GLY A 645 7.54 12.45 -30.18
N THR A 646 8.28 13.19 -29.38
CA THR A 646 9.66 13.57 -29.66
C THR A 646 10.63 12.83 -28.76
N ILE A 647 11.66 12.17 -29.33
CA ILE A 647 12.76 11.54 -28.57
C ILE A 647 14.09 12.11 -29.06
N VAL A 648 14.82 12.80 -28.17
CA VAL A 648 16.08 13.48 -28.47
C VAL A 648 17.04 13.38 -27.28
N ASP A 649 18.35 13.67 -27.49
CA ASP A 649 19.26 13.92 -26.37
C ASP A 649 19.28 15.41 -25.97
N VAL A 650 20.05 15.73 -24.92
CA VAL A 650 20.18 17.10 -24.39
C VAL A 650 20.72 18.12 -25.41
N ASP A 651 21.36 17.68 -26.48
CA ASP A 651 21.84 18.49 -27.61
C ASP A 651 20.79 18.59 -28.74
N GLY A 652 19.63 17.94 -28.59
CA GLY A 652 18.59 17.86 -29.62
C GLY A 652 18.89 16.90 -30.77
N LYS A 653 19.80 15.94 -30.55
CA LYS A 653 20.13 14.92 -31.55
C LYS A 653 19.16 13.76 -31.44
N THR A 654 18.82 13.19 -32.60
CA THR A 654 17.97 11.98 -32.67
C THR A 654 18.65 10.78 -32.02
N ILE A 655 17.91 10.02 -31.25
CA ILE A 655 18.36 8.78 -30.60
C ILE A 655 18.24 7.59 -31.56
N SER A 656 19.18 6.66 -31.51
CA SER A 656 19.05 5.39 -32.21
C SER A 656 18.10 4.48 -31.44
N ILE A 657 17.09 3.91 -32.13
CA ILE A 657 16.19 2.89 -31.59
C ILE A 657 16.53 1.57 -32.26
N VAL A 658 16.97 0.59 -31.46
CA VAL A 658 17.52 -0.67 -31.95
C VAL A 658 16.80 -1.84 -31.29
N GLY A 659 16.40 -2.80 -32.10
CA GLY A 659 15.81 -4.05 -31.61
C GLY A 659 16.84 -4.96 -30.94
N THR A 660 16.45 -5.74 -29.97
CA THR A 660 17.28 -6.79 -29.34
C THR A 660 17.80 -7.80 -30.35
N ASP A 661 17.14 -7.96 -31.50
CA ASP A 661 17.58 -8.77 -32.64
C ASP A 661 18.57 -8.07 -33.59
N GLY A 662 18.93 -6.81 -33.30
CA GLY A 662 19.79 -5.96 -34.09
C GLY A 662 19.08 -5.19 -35.22
N THR A 663 17.77 -5.20 -35.27
CA THR A 663 16.97 -4.38 -36.18
C THR A 663 17.15 -2.90 -35.83
N ILE A 664 17.48 -2.04 -36.78
CA ILE A 664 17.50 -0.60 -36.55
C ILE A 664 16.17 -0.02 -37.01
N TYR A 665 15.35 0.42 -36.02
CA TYR A 665 14.07 1.07 -36.30
C TYR A 665 14.23 2.55 -36.61
N VAL A 666 15.12 3.24 -35.85
CA VAL A 666 15.49 4.65 -36.08
C VAL A 666 17.01 4.77 -36.04
N GLU A 667 17.60 5.36 -37.09
CA GLU A 667 19.03 5.68 -37.12
C GLU A 667 19.24 7.10 -36.56
N GLY A 668 19.87 7.18 -35.38
CA GLY A 668 20.10 8.43 -34.66
C GLY A 668 21.49 9.01 -34.88
N THR A 669 21.71 10.20 -34.31
CA THR A 669 23.00 10.92 -34.30
C THR A 669 23.52 11.16 -32.88
N SER A 670 22.77 10.83 -31.87
CA SER A 670 23.19 10.82 -30.48
C SER A 670 24.20 9.71 -30.20
N SER A 671 24.91 9.81 -29.07
CA SER A 671 25.71 8.71 -28.52
C SER A 671 24.90 7.70 -27.76
N TYR A 672 23.65 8.03 -27.39
CA TYR A 672 22.74 7.15 -26.65
C TYR A 672 21.90 6.31 -27.59
N THR A 673 21.48 5.15 -27.06
CA THR A 673 20.66 4.17 -27.77
C THR A 673 19.51 3.73 -26.87
N ILE A 674 18.33 3.55 -27.45
CA ILE A 674 17.20 2.87 -26.81
C ILE A 674 17.12 1.46 -27.42
N THR A 675 17.27 0.43 -26.58
CA THR A 675 17.12 -0.97 -26.96
C THR A 675 15.71 -1.42 -26.64
N VAL A 676 15.03 -2.06 -27.61
CA VAL A 676 13.64 -2.51 -27.49
C VAL A 676 13.44 -3.90 -28.10
N GLU A 677 12.44 -4.62 -27.63
CA GLU A 677 11.95 -5.80 -28.35
C GLU A 677 10.97 -5.40 -29.46
N LYS A 678 10.13 -4.40 -29.20
CA LYS A 678 9.12 -3.92 -30.14
C LYS A 678 9.11 -2.39 -30.21
N TYR A 679 9.01 -1.88 -31.43
CA TYR A 679 8.81 -0.46 -31.70
C TYR A 679 7.59 -0.22 -32.59
N SER A 680 6.83 0.82 -32.29
CA SER A 680 5.72 1.34 -33.09
C SER A 680 5.75 2.87 -33.14
N ASP A 681 5.39 3.45 -34.29
CA ASP A 681 5.14 4.89 -34.47
C ASP A 681 3.66 5.26 -34.20
N SER A 682 2.95 4.41 -33.47
CA SER A 682 1.57 4.63 -33.04
C SER A 682 1.38 4.04 -31.65
N ALA A 683 0.70 4.78 -30.77
CA ALA A 683 0.41 4.43 -29.39
C ALA A 683 -1.10 4.30 -29.12
N ASP A 684 -1.47 3.48 -28.14
CA ASP A 684 -2.82 3.38 -27.60
C ASP A 684 -2.78 3.86 -26.13
N PHE A 685 -3.44 4.95 -25.82
CA PHE A 685 -3.46 5.56 -24.50
C PHE A 685 -4.67 5.15 -23.66
N SER A 686 -5.46 4.16 -24.11
CA SER A 686 -6.66 3.73 -23.37
C SER A 686 -6.37 3.08 -22.01
N GLY A 687 -5.10 2.70 -21.77
CA GLY A 687 -4.64 2.18 -20.49
C GLY A 687 -4.11 3.26 -19.52
N ALA A 688 -3.96 4.51 -19.98
CA ALA A 688 -3.52 5.60 -19.11
C ALA A 688 -4.56 5.90 -18.02
N VAL A 689 -4.08 6.22 -16.83
CA VAL A 689 -4.95 6.64 -15.71
C VAL A 689 -5.51 8.05 -16.00
N GLU A 690 -6.81 8.23 -15.86
CA GLU A 690 -7.43 9.56 -15.99
C GLU A 690 -7.33 10.32 -14.64
N ALA A 691 -6.98 11.62 -14.69
CA ALA A 691 -6.92 12.45 -13.51
C ALA A 691 -8.32 12.68 -12.92
N ASP A 692 -8.45 12.47 -11.62
CA ASP A 692 -9.67 12.81 -10.87
C ASP A 692 -9.71 14.30 -10.53
N SER A 693 -10.79 14.76 -9.95
CA SER A 693 -11.04 16.15 -9.60
C SER A 693 -11.49 16.27 -8.15
N TRP A 694 -10.94 17.26 -7.43
CA TRP A 694 -11.36 17.57 -6.06
C TRP A 694 -12.88 17.66 -5.88
N THR A 695 -13.60 18.15 -6.89
CA THR A 695 -15.07 18.26 -6.84
C THR A 695 -15.81 16.94 -6.65
N ASN A 696 -15.14 15.80 -6.86
CA ASN A 696 -15.71 14.47 -6.61
C ASN A 696 -15.60 14.07 -5.14
N HIS A 697 -14.69 14.70 -4.38
CA HIS A 697 -14.40 14.42 -2.98
C HIS A 697 -14.85 15.52 -2.02
N GLU A 698 -15.09 16.73 -2.52
CA GLU A 698 -15.40 17.90 -1.71
C GLU A 698 -16.61 17.66 -0.78
N VAL A 699 -16.40 17.84 0.51
CA VAL A 699 -17.45 17.80 1.53
C VAL A 699 -17.63 19.19 2.13
N ALA A 700 -18.87 19.63 2.27
CA ALA A 700 -19.14 20.94 2.82
C ALA A 700 -18.78 21.01 4.32
N LYS A 701 -17.93 22.00 4.70
CA LYS A 701 -17.59 22.29 6.10
C LYS A 701 -18.88 22.60 6.88
N PRO A 702 -19.23 21.88 7.94
CA PRO A 702 -20.46 22.11 8.69
C PRO A 702 -20.42 23.46 9.42
N GLU A 703 -21.55 24.17 9.44
CA GLU A 703 -21.77 25.34 10.27
C GLU A 703 -22.03 24.90 11.72
N CYS A 704 -20.97 24.66 12.50
CA CYS A 704 -21.10 24.25 13.91
C CYS A 704 -21.18 25.47 14.82
#